data_ff05ecf7a1b8e4d816c3c9e05be0a36c
#
_entry.id   ff05ecf7a1b8e4d816c3c9e05be0a36c
#
_cell.length_a   1.000
_cell.length_b   1.000
_cell.length_c   1.000
_cell.angle_alpha   90.00
_cell.angle_beta   90.00
_cell.angle_gamma   90.00
#
_symmetry.space_group_name_H-M   'P 1'
#
loop_
_entity.id
_entity.type
_entity.pdbx_description
1 polymer ?
#
loop_
_entity_poly.entity_id
_entity_poly.type
_entity_poly.pdbx_seq_one_letter_code
_entity_poly.pdbx_strand_id
1 'polypeptide(L)'
;MKIKIFIIICFFSIFSYSQKTNLSPSKPVTESYFGTKVIDEYRNLESLEDPNTINWIKSQTAYTNTILDQIPKRNYYVEKRLELDKRQGYSVSDLKITGNDKYFYLKKNENEKVAKLYYKDGLSGKEELLYDPVNYKNNKRNHDFVINYISPSWDGSKIAISMSEKGNELADVIIMDVKTKYIQPEILTNTAPASFDGIKWLNDNTGFFCVAFSTIDSKSKDFYKNTRTVLYKIGTDPKKLIEIFSAKNNPELKITEDQFPMLLDFDQEDQYYIGMVVDYSYYRKTFIISKKDLLEGKKNWKPLSDPNDKAKNLEIWNNDIVFVSGYNSSFNKLCKTSINNFNFKNPEVLVPEKKGEIIKSYRITKDGIYYTTTKNGVEAKLYVYKDGKDSPIELPYPSGNINLENKGVNYSDFWITCSGWANEGQRFKYDVKINALKPENLTPITEYPEFKNITVNEISIKARDGEEIPVSLIYSKNLRKDGKNMVLIDSYGSYGISYTPFFAKMYLLWISQGGMVAVAHVRGGGEKGEKWRLGGYKETKPNTWRDLIDCTEYLIKEKYTSKDKVAIWGASAGGITVGRAMTERPDLFKAVIAEVGVMNPLRDETTPNGQPKEFGTIKDPKEFKALLEMDSYHHIKKGVKYPATFISGGINDQRVTVWEPVKFAAKLMANNASNNPTLLKIDFEGGHGGNIPPAQRYANLGDMFAFAFWQLGHPDYQPKENTKK
;
A
#
# COMPACT_ATOMS: atom_id res chain seq x y z
N MET A 1 -62.10 -18.06 36.33
CA MET A 1 -60.80 -17.35 36.26
C MET A 1 -60.31 -17.36 34.77
N LYS A 2 -60.57 -16.31 34.04
CA LYS A 2 -60.21 -16.23 32.58
C LYS A 2 -58.83 -15.58 32.44
N ILE A 3 -57.84 -16.37 32.03
CA ILE A 3 -56.49 -15.88 31.71
C ILE A 3 -56.53 -15.21 30.34
N LYS A 4 -56.30 -13.89 30.30
CA LYS A 4 -56.08 -13.15 29.05
C LYS A 4 -54.61 -13.26 28.69
N ILE A 5 -54.33 -14.02 27.63
CA ILE A 5 -52.99 -14.03 27.00
C ILE A 5 -52.85 -12.75 26.14
N PHE A 6 -51.92 -11.87 26.54
CA PHE A 6 -51.52 -10.73 25.76
C PHE A 6 -50.39 -11.17 24.77
N ILE A 7 -50.75 -11.32 23.52
CA ILE A 7 -49.77 -11.52 22.45
C ILE A 7 -49.18 -10.15 22.11
N ILE A 8 -47.92 -9.89 22.53
CA ILE A 8 -47.14 -8.74 22.07
C ILE A 8 -46.61 -9.08 20.67
N ILE A 9 -47.27 -8.56 19.66
CA ILE A 9 -46.76 -8.59 18.28
C ILE A 9 -45.71 -7.48 18.17
N CYS A 10 -44.43 -7.85 18.24
CA CYS A 10 -43.35 -6.96 17.87
C CYS A 10 -43.39 -6.75 16.35
N PHE A 11 -43.94 -5.61 15.92
CA PHE A 11 -43.77 -5.12 14.54
C PHE A 11 -42.31 -4.77 14.34
N PHE A 12 -41.53 -5.62 13.71
CA PHE A 12 -40.30 -5.26 13.09
C PHE A 12 -40.64 -4.46 11.80
N SER A 13 -40.65 -3.15 11.91
CA SER A 13 -40.70 -2.28 10.73
C SER A 13 -39.43 -2.44 9.92
N ILE A 14 -39.51 -3.21 8.86
CA ILE A 14 -38.45 -3.27 7.83
C ILE A 14 -38.52 -1.95 7.07
N PHE A 15 -37.62 -1.03 7.39
CA PHE A 15 -37.48 0.22 6.66
C PHE A 15 -36.92 -0.04 5.27
N SER A 16 -37.77 0.07 4.26
CA SER A 16 -37.37 0.09 2.87
C SER A 16 -36.97 1.52 2.50
N TYR A 17 -35.69 1.87 2.57
CA TYR A 17 -35.19 3.05 1.89
C TYR A 17 -35.29 2.81 0.36
N SER A 18 -36.39 3.27 -0.23
CA SER A 18 -36.48 3.31 -1.69
C SER A 18 -35.49 4.32 -2.20
N GLN A 19 -34.40 3.86 -2.81
CA GLN A 19 -33.33 4.68 -3.39
C GLN A 19 -33.89 5.39 -4.66
N LYS A 20 -34.54 6.54 -4.47
CA LYS A 20 -34.78 7.47 -5.59
C LYS A 20 -33.50 8.28 -5.84
N THR A 21 -32.41 7.60 -6.16
CA THR A 21 -31.20 8.26 -6.67
C THR A 21 -31.40 8.67 -8.11
N ASN A 22 -30.90 9.84 -8.47
CA ASN A 22 -30.86 10.26 -9.86
C ASN A 22 -29.86 9.34 -10.60
N LEU A 23 -30.39 8.37 -11.34
CA LEU A 23 -29.57 7.42 -12.10
C LEU A 23 -28.78 8.17 -13.17
N SER A 24 -27.55 7.75 -13.41
CA SER A 24 -26.77 8.28 -14.53
C SER A 24 -27.41 7.88 -15.86
N PRO A 25 -27.47 8.78 -16.82
CA PRO A 25 -27.83 8.41 -18.18
C PRO A 25 -26.87 7.37 -18.75
N SER A 26 -27.43 6.28 -19.29
CA SER A 26 -26.64 5.25 -19.98
C SER A 26 -26.43 5.68 -21.44
N LYS A 27 -25.16 5.61 -21.89
CA LYS A 27 -24.76 5.80 -23.30
C LYS A 27 -23.90 4.62 -23.73
N PRO A 28 -24.52 3.48 -24.12
CA PRO A 28 -23.79 2.24 -24.38
C PRO A 28 -22.83 2.37 -25.57
N VAL A 29 -21.63 1.82 -25.39
CA VAL A 29 -20.65 1.61 -26.47
C VAL A 29 -20.42 0.12 -26.60
N THR A 30 -20.45 -0.38 -27.85
CA THR A 30 -20.14 -1.79 -28.14
C THR A 30 -18.78 -1.89 -28.80
N GLU A 31 -17.90 -2.69 -28.20
CA GLU A 31 -16.60 -3.03 -28.76
C GLU A 31 -16.54 -4.53 -29.04
N SER A 32 -15.67 -4.93 -29.94
CA SER A 32 -15.47 -6.35 -30.28
C SER A 32 -14.01 -6.72 -30.13
N TYR A 33 -13.74 -7.72 -29.29
CA TYR A 33 -12.42 -8.25 -29.04
C TYR A 33 -12.40 -9.73 -29.41
N PHE A 34 -11.59 -10.13 -30.38
CA PHE A 34 -11.45 -11.52 -30.83
C PHE A 34 -12.80 -12.23 -31.09
N GLY A 35 -13.78 -11.50 -31.69
CA GLY A 35 -15.11 -12.03 -31.96
C GLY A 35 -16.11 -11.93 -30.77
N THR A 36 -15.67 -11.55 -29.58
CA THR A 36 -16.53 -11.33 -28.41
C THR A 36 -17.00 -9.89 -28.38
N LYS A 37 -18.33 -9.69 -28.41
CA LYS A 37 -18.93 -8.35 -28.22
C LYS A 37 -19.01 -8.01 -26.75
N VAL A 38 -18.53 -6.84 -26.37
CA VAL A 38 -18.57 -6.28 -25.01
C VAL A 38 -19.35 -4.97 -25.06
N ILE A 39 -20.36 -4.84 -24.21
CA ILE A 39 -21.20 -3.65 -24.12
C ILE A 39 -20.81 -2.91 -22.83
N ASP A 40 -20.40 -1.66 -22.98
CA ASP A 40 -20.10 -0.75 -21.89
C ASP A 40 -21.22 0.29 -21.79
N GLU A 41 -22.14 0.09 -20.89
CA GLU A 41 -23.36 0.91 -20.78
C GLU A 41 -23.08 2.33 -20.29
N TYR A 42 -21.96 2.53 -19.57
CA TYR A 42 -21.62 3.80 -18.93
C TYR A 42 -20.26 4.36 -19.38
N ARG A 43 -19.87 4.10 -20.63
CA ARG A 43 -18.64 4.64 -21.22
C ARG A 43 -18.57 6.17 -21.13
N ASN A 44 -19.69 6.85 -21.17
CA ASN A 44 -19.76 8.32 -21.04
C ASN A 44 -19.22 8.84 -19.71
N LEU A 45 -19.21 8.03 -18.65
CA LEU A 45 -18.67 8.43 -17.34
C LEU A 45 -17.15 8.41 -17.29
N GLU A 46 -16.45 7.95 -18.32
CA GLU A 46 -15.00 8.06 -18.46
C GLU A 46 -14.55 9.51 -18.75
N SER A 47 -15.45 10.37 -19.27
CA SER A 47 -15.16 11.77 -19.55
C SER A 47 -15.36 12.63 -18.29
N LEU A 48 -14.28 12.89 -17.57
CA LEU A 48 -14.29 13.76 -16.39
C LEU A 48 -14.34 15.26 -16.75
N GLU A 49 -14.19 15.61 -18.02
CA GLU A 49 -14.38 16.97 -18.53
C GLU A 49 -15.85 17.30 -18.84
N ASP A 50 -16.72 16.27 -18.95
CA ASP A 50 -18.15 16.47 -19.16
C ASP A 50 -18.81 16.99 -17.86
N PRO A 51 -19.38 18.21 -17.86
CA PRO A 51 -20.07 18.77 -16.70
C PRO A 51 -21.19 17.88 -16.17
N ASN A 52 -21.86 17.11 -17.04
CA ASN A 52 -22.93 16.19 -16.64
C ASN A 52 -22.37 15.04 -15.79
N THR A 53 -21.23 14.47 -16.18
CA THR A 53 -20.51 13.45 -15.41
C THR A 53 -20.13 13.98 -14.03
N ILE A 54 -19.48 15.14 -13.98
CA ILE A 54 -19.04 15.75 -12.72
C ILE A 54 -20.24 16.11 -11.82
N ASN A 55 -21.31 16.68 -12.39
CA ASN A 55 -22.49 17.04 -11.61
C ASN A 55 -23.20 15.79 -11.05
N TRP A 56 -23.24 14.70 -11.82
CA TRP A 56 -23.79 13.44 -11.32
C TRP A 56 -22.95 12.89 -10.16
N ILE A 57 -21.63 12.84 -10.28
CA ILE A 57 -20.71 12.41 -9.20
C ILE A 57 -20.91 13.27 -7.95
N LYS A 58 -20.97 14.60 -8.09
CA LYS A 58 -21.24 15.53 -6.97
C LYS A 58 -22.58 15.24 -6.29
N SER A 59 -23.62 14.98 -7.07
CA SER A 59 -24.95 14.68 -6.55
C SER A 59 -24.98 13.37 -5.75
N GLN A 60 -24.27 12.32 -6.23
CA GLN A 60 -24.16 11.05 -5.53
C GLN A 60 -23.35 11.19 -4.23
N THR A 61 -22.26 11.94 -4.27
CA THR A 61 -21.45 12.23 -3.06
C THR A 61 -22.26 13.01 -2.02
N ALA A 62 -23.00 14.03 -2.43
CA ALA A 62 -23.89 14.80 -1.54
C ALA A 62 -24.98 13.90 -0.94
N TYR A 63 -25.63 13.06 -1.75
CA TYR A 63 -26.60 12.08 -1.28
C TYR A 63 -25.99 11.12 -0.25
N THR A 64 -24.82 10.56 -0.55
CA THR A 64 -24.08 9.67 0.37
C THR A 64 -23.81 10.36 1.71
N ASN A 65 -23.34 11.60 1.70
CA ASN A 65 -23.11 12.36 2.93
C ASN A 65 -24.41 12.56 3.72
N THR A 66 -25.53 12.89 3.05
CA THR A 66 -26.84 13.03 3.70
C THR A 66 -27.27 11.76 4.44
N ILE A 67 -27.00 10.59 3.86
CA ILE A 67 -27.30 9.30 4.50
C ILE A 67 -26.37 9.04 5.69
N LEU A 68 -25.06 9.25 5.50
CA LEU A 68 -24.07 9.02 6.57
C LEU A 68 -24.27 9.94 7.76
N ASP A 69 -24.71 11.21 7.53
CA ASP A 69 -24.98 12.18 8.59
C ASP A 69 -26.13 11.76 9.53
N GLN A 70 -26.98 10.84 9.10
CA GLN A 70 -28.05 10.28 9.92
C GLN A 70 -27.57 9.18 10.88
N ILE A 71 -26.34 8.66 10.71
CA ILE A 71 -25.80 7.59 11.54
C ILE A 71 -25.26 8.19 12.85
N PRO A 72 -25.84 7.86 14.02
CA PRO A 72 -25.51 8.54 15.29
C PRO A 72 -24.04 8.47 15.68
N LYS A 73 -23.38 7.32 15.46
CA LYS A 73 -21.97 7.10 15.82
C LYS A 73 -21.00 7.26 14.64
N ARG A 74 -21.36 7.98 13.58
CA ARG A 74 -20.49 8.21 12.43
C ARG A 74 -19.09 8.70 12.82
N ASN A 75 -19.03 9.65 13.75
CA ASN A 75 -17.78 10.28 14.18
C ASN A 75 -17.02 9.47 15.25
N TYR A 76 -17.57 8.38 15.77
CA TYR A 76 -16.93 7.59 16.83
C TYR A 76 -15.50 7.19 16.49
N TYR A 77 -15.26 6.72 15.26
CA TYR A 77 -13.94 6.32 14.82
C TYR A 77 -12.94 7.48 14.84
N VAL A 78 -13.36 8.65 14.33
CA VAL A 78 -12.51 9.86 14.29
C VAL A 78 -12.13 10.29 15.69
N GLU A 79 -13.12 10.40 16.58
CA GLU A 79 -12.94 10.84 17.98
C GLU A 79 -12.01 9.91 18.74
N LYS A 80 -12.26 8.60 18.66
CA LYS A 80 -11.43 7.59 19.34
C LYS A 80 -10.04 7.47 18.74
N ARG A 81 -9.91 7.59 17.43
CA ARG A 81 -8.60 7.59 16.80
C ARG A 81 -7.74 8.77 17.20
N LEU A 82 -8.31 9.97 17.24
CA LEU A 82 -7.64 11.16 17.73
C LEU A 82 -7.27 11.04 19.23
N GLU A 83 -8.15 10.45 20.05
CA GLU A 83 -7.86 10.16 21.46
C GLU A 83 -6.66 9.22 21.62
N LEU A 84 -6.63 8.11 20.84
CA LEU A 84 -5.52 7.14 20.88
C LEU A 84 -4.20 7.75 20.40
N ASP A 85 -4.25 8.62 19.39
CA ASP A 85 -3.04 9.27 18.88
C ASP A 85 -2.48 10.33 19.85
N LYS A 86 -3.34 11.02 20.57
CA LYS A 86 -2.97 11.97 21.62
C LYS A 86 -2.17 11.31 22.76
N ARG A 87 -2.46 10.07 23.11
CA ARG A 87 -1.74 9.37 24.18
C ARG A 87 -0.25 9.21 23.89
N GLN A 88 0.15 9.20 22.62
CA GLN A 88 1.55 9.03 22.24
C GLN A 88 2.41 10.28 22.48
N GLY A 89 1.79 11.45 22.66
CA GLY A 89 2.47 12.75 22.82
C GLY A 89 3.17 13.22 21.54
N TYR A 90 3.98 12.37 20.90
CA TYR A 90 4.56 12.62 19.59
C TYR A 90 4.85 11.31 18.84
N SER A 91 4.95 11.40 17.52
CA SER A 91 5.40 10.29 16.65
C SER A 91 6.65 10.68 15.90
N VAL A 92 7.53 9.69 15.66
CA VAL A 92 8.74 9.81 14.83
C VAL A 92 8.58 8.94 13.59
N SER A 93 8.97 9.47 12.44
CA SER A 93 8.97 8.79 11.16
C SER A 93 10.18 9.21 10.31
N ASP A 94 10.45 8.47 9.23
CA ASP A 94 11.53 8.73 8.29
C ASP A 94 12.90 8.98 8.97
N LEU A 95 13.26 8.12 9.93
CA LEU A 95 14.55 8.18 10.61
C LEU A 95 15.67 7.84 9.63
N LYS A 96 16.69 8.70 9.59
CA LYS A 96 17.95 8.50 8.87
C LYS A 96 19.11 8.68 9.85
N ILE A 97 20.04 7.73 9.83
CA ILE A 97 21.24 7.76 10.67
C ILE A 97 22.44 7.71 9.74
N THR A 98 23.30 8.73 9.80
CA THR A 98 24.52 8.78 8.99
C THR A 98 25.63 7.91 9.60
N GLY A 99 26.68 7.62 8.83
CA GLY A 99 27.84 6.85 9.30
C GLY A 99 28.50 7.44 10.54
N ASN A 100 28.48 8.75 10.72
CA ASN A 100 29.03 9.49 11.87
C ASN A 100 27.99 9.79 12.97
N ASP A 101 26.95 8.96 13.10
CA ASP A 101 25.94 8.99 14.17
C ASP A 101 25.07 10.25 14.26
N LYS A 102 24.84 10.94 13.15
CA LYS A 102 23.88 12.02 13.08
C LYS A 102 22.49 11.48 12.77
N TYR A 103 21.52 11.83 13.61
CA TYR A 103 20.13 11.37 13.54
C TYR A 103 19.23 12.46 12.95
N PHE A 104 18.60 12.18 11.84
CA PHE A 104 17.61 13.05 11.19
C PHE A 104 16.28 12.33 11.15
N TYR A 105 15.20 12.99 11.54
CA TYR A 105 13.88 12.37 11.56
C TYR A 105 12.75 13.38 11.48
N LEU A 106 11.63 12.92 11.01
CA LEU A 106 10.39 13.68 11.06
C LEU A 106 9.70 13.40 12.40
N LYS A 107 9.37 14.47 13.14
CA LYS A 107 8.63 14.38 14.39
C LYS A 107 7.35 15.21 14.29
N LYS A 108 6.25 14.62 14.73
CA LYS A 108 4.96 15.27 14.81
C LYS A 108 4.46 15.23 16.25
N ASN A 109 4.35 16.36 16.90
CA ASN A 109 3.76 16.48 18.23
C ASN A 109 2.23 16.40 18.15
N GLU A 110 1.58 16.10 19.29
CA GLU A 110 0.14 15.88 19.40
C GLU A 110 -0.71 16.97 18.74
N ASN A 111 -0.35 18.24 18.98
CA ASN A 111 -1.12 19.39 18.51
C ASN A 111 -0.68 19.92 17.13
N GLU A 112 0.27 19.27 16.48
CA GLU A 112 0.77 19.68 15.17
C GLU A 112 -0.03 19.01 14.05
N LYS A 113 -0.31 19.77 12.99
CA LYS A 113 -0.98 19.24 11.80
C LYS A 113 -0.05 18.41 10.92
N VAL A 114 1.22 18.80 10.87
CA VAL A 114 2.26 18.21 9.98
C VAL A 114 3.51 17.90 10.79
N ALA A 115 4.28 16.91 10.32
CA ALA A 115 5.58 16.59 10.90
C ALA A 115 6.63 17.65 10.52
N LYS A 116 7.58 17.89 11.42
CA LYS A 116 8.72 18.78 11.25
C LYS A 116 10.02 17.99 11.25
N LEU A 117 11.05 18.52 10.62
CA LEU A 117 12.37 17.92 10.59
C LEU A 117 13.16 18.28 11.85
N TYR A 118 13.65 17.25 12.53
CA TYR A 118 14.51 17.35 13.70
C TYR A 118 15.86 16.67 13.47
N TYR A 119 16.82 17.06 14.30
CA TYR A 119 18.20 16.59 14.27
C TYR A 119 18.74 16.32 15.69
N LYS A 120 19.63 15.32 15.79
CA LYS A 120 20.46 15.06 16.97
C LYS A 120 21.86 14.65 16.54
N ASP A 121 22.88 15.10 17.27
CA ASP A 121 24.24 14.61 17.16
C ASP A 121 24.42 13.44 18.15
N GLY A 122 24.31 12.22 17.64
CA GLY A 122 24.19 10.99 18.43
C GLY A 122 22.80 10.79 19.05
N LEU A 123 22.51 9.56 19.47
CA LEU A 123 21.21 9.19 20.06
C LEU A 123 20.89 10.01 21.32
N SER A 124 21.89 10.28 22.18
CA SER A 124 21.76 11.05 23.41
C SER A 124 21.94 12.56 23.21
N GLY A 125 22.24 13.01 22.00
CA GLY A 125 22.44 14.42 21.67
C GLY A 125 21.18 15.25 21.91
N LYS A 126 21.37 16.56 22.05
CA LYS A 126 20.26 17.51 22.16
C LYS A 126 19.43 17.51 20.89
N GLU A 127 18.11 17.42 21.04
CA GLU A 127 17.17 17.54 19.91
C GLU A 127 17.09 18.99 19.43
N GLU A 128 17.23 19.20 18.12
CA GLU A 128 17.09 20.49 17.48
C GLU A 128 16.08 20.45 16.34
N LEU A 129 15.21 21.46 16.29
CA LEU A 129 14.35 21.70 15.13
C LEU A 129 15.21 22.27 13.99
N LEU A 130 15.28 21.55 12.88
CA LEU A 130 15.93 22.02 11.66
C LEU A 130 14.97 22.76 10.74
N TYR A 131 13.80 22.17 10.46
CA TYR A 131 12.88 22.75 9.49
C TYR A 131 11.41 22.50 9.84
N ASP A 132 10.60 23.57 9.69
CA ASP A 132 9.15 23.53 9.79
C ASP A 132 8.57 23.76 8.37
N PRO A 133 7.81 22.78 7.81
CA PRO A 133 7.27 22.88 6.45
C PRO A 133 6.29 24.05 6.26
N VAL A 134 5.72 24.61 7.33
CA VAL A 134 4.88 25.81 7.28
C VAL A 134 5.66 27.02 6.72
N ASN A 135 6.98 27.03 6.85
CA ASN A 135 7.85 28.08 6.32
C ASN A 135 8.14 27.93 4.82
N TYR A 136 7.75 26.83 4.20
CA TYR A 136 7.95 26.65 2.77
C TYR A 136 6.95 27.50 1.98
N LYS A 137 7.49 28.43 1.19
CA LYS A 137 6.69 29.28 0.31
C LYS A 137 7.14 29.08 -1.13
N ASN A 138 6.29 28.47 -1.91
CA ASN A 138 6.42 28.52 -3.35
C ASN A 138 5.51 29.61 -3.90
N ASN A 139 6.08 30.71 -4.39
CA ASN A 139 5.36 31.90 -4.87
C ASN A 139 4.32 31.63 -5.98
N LYS A 140 4.30 30.41 -6.52
CA LYS A 140 3.37 29.98 -7.58
C LYS A 140 2.22 29.08 -7.08
N ARG A 141 2.24 28.69 -5.80
CA ARG A 141 1.27 27.74 -5.24
C ARG A 141 0.86 28.21 -3.84
N ASN A 142 -0.42 28.44 -3.65
CA ASN A 142 -1.01 28.90 -2.37
C ASN A 142 -1.52 27.73 -1.53
N HIS A 143 -0.78 26.61 -1.48
CA HIS A 143 -1.24 25.39 -0.83
C HIS A 143 -0.35 24.95 0.34
N ASP A 144 -0.92 24.17 1.24
CA ASP A 144 -0.21 23.60 2.37
C ASP A 144 0.74 22.49 1.91
N PHE A 145 2.02 22.61 2.22
CA PHE A 145 3.03 21.61 1.95
C PHE A 145 3.31 20.73 3.16
N VAL A 146 3.71 19.50 2.88
CA VAL A 146 4.20 18.54 3.86
C VAL A 146 5.58 18.04 3.45
N ILE A 147 6.40 17.64 4.42
CA ILE A 147 7.64 16.93 4.12
C ILE A 147 7.25 15.50 3.69
N ASN A 148 7.61 15.14 2.46
CA ASN A 148 7.36 13.81 1.90
C ASN A 148 8.40 12.81 2.41
N TYR A 149 9.69 13.17 2.31
CA TYR A 149 10.82 12.43 2.86
C TYR A 149 12.03 13.34 3.03
N ILE A 150 13.04 12.83 3.73
CA ILE A 150 14.31 13.49 3.96
C ILE A 150 15.47 12.61 3.51
N SER A 151 16.56 13.22 3.04
CA SER A 151 17.78 12.53 2.66
C SER A 151 19.01 13.33 3.10
N PRO A 152 19.68 12.96 4.20
CA PRO A 152 20.94 13.58 4.59
C PRO A 152 22.06 13.17 3.64
N SER A 153 23.06 14.05 3.45
CA SER A 153 24.33 13.70 2.83
C SER A 153 25.09 12.66 3.65
N TRP A 154 26.04 11.96 3.07
CA TRP A 154 26.78 10.89 3.76
C TRP A 154 27.44 11.35 5.06
N ASP A 155 28.01 12.56 5.07
CA ASP A 155 28.61 13.20 6.24
C ASP A 155 27.60 13.92 7.15
N GLY A 156 26.35 14.01 6.73
CA GLY A 156 25.29 14.73 7.43
C GLY A 156 25.53 16.23 7.54
N SER A 157 26.37 16.82 6.66
CA SER A 157 26.56 18.28 6.62
C SER A 157 25.42 19.01 5.91
N LYS A 158 24.75 18.31 5.01
CA LYS A 158 23.61 18.80 4.23
C LYS A 158 22.44 17.85 4.34
N ILE A 159 21.25 18.36 4.10
CA ILE A 159 20.03 17.54 4.01
C ILE A 159 19.16 18.04 2.86
N ALA A 160 18.72 17.10 2.02
CA ALA A 160 17.69 17.34 1.04
C ALA A 160 16.33 17.05 1.66
N ILE A 161 15.38 17.98 1.50
CA ILE A 161 14.04 17.93 2.06
C ILE A 161 13.06 17.93 0.90
N SER A 162 12.34 16.83 0.73
CA SER A 162 11.32 16.69 -0.31
C SER A 162 9.99 17.22 0.21
N MET A 163 9.45 18.21 -0.46
CA MET A 163 8.21 18.91 -0.11
C MET A 163 7.12 18.56 -1.13
N SER A 164 6.00 18.04 -0.71
CA SER A 164 4.85 17.81 -1.59
C SER A 164 3.62 18.58 -1.10
N GLU A 165 2.82 19.00 -2.05
CA GLU A 165 1.47 19.49 -1.82
C GLU A 165 0.58 18.31 -1.39
N LYS A 166 -0.38 18.55 -0.49
CA LYS A 166 -1.29 17.50 -0.02
C LYS A 166 -1.92 16.72 -1.18
N GLY A 167 -1.78 15.40 -1.15
CA GLY A 167 -2.38 14.51 -2.14
C GLY A 167 -1.68 14.46 -3.51
N ASN A 168 -0.60 15.22 -3.72
CA ASN A 168 0.12 15.28 -4.99
C ASN A 168 1.34 14.33 -4.99
N GLU A 169 1.61 13.72 -6.13
CA GLU A 169 2.81 12.88 -6.35
C GLU A 169 4.01 13.67 -6.89
N LEU A 170 3.86 14.97 -7.16
CA LEU A 170 4.98 15.86 -7.46
C LEU A 170 5.60 16.39 -6.18
N ALA A 171 6.92 16.44 -6.15
CA ALA A 171 7.65 17.01 -5.03
C ALA A 171 8.62 18.10 -5.49
N ASP A 172 8.78 19.10 -4.65
CA ASP A 172 9.86 20.08 -4.72
C ASP A 172 10.96 19.64 -3.74
N VAL A 173 12.23 19.77 -4.13
CA VAL A 173 13.36 19.48 -3.24
C VAL A 173 14.11 20.75 -2.91
N ILE A 174 14.28 21.02 -1.63
CA ILE A 174 15.15 22.05 -1.09
C ILE A 174 16.35 21.43 -0.39
N ILE A 175 17.47 22.14 -0.35
CA ILE A 175 18.70 21.67 0.28
C ILE A 175 19.06 22.64 1.41
N MET A 176 19.35 22.10 2.58
CA MET A 176 19.74 22.84 3.75
C MET A 176 21.14 22.44 4.21
N ASP A 177 21.97 23.43 4.57
CA ASP A 177 23.17 23.23 5.37
C ASP A 177 22.76 23.03 6.83
N VAL A 178 23.14 21.90 7.44
CA VAL A 178 22.64 21.47 8.75
C VAL A 178 23.16 22.38 9.86
N LYS A 179 24.42 22.83 9.78
CA LYS A 179 25.05 23.66 10.81
C LYS A 179 24.52 25.10 10.84
N THR A 180 24.41 25.70 9.66
CA THR A 180 24.00 27.10 9.53
C THR A 180 22.48 27.27 9.38
N LYS A 181 21.77 26.18 9.06
CA LYS A 181 20.34 26.15 8.68
C LYS A 181 20.05 26.98 7.43
N TYR A 182 21.08 27.29 6.63
CA TYR A 182 20.93 28.01 5.38
C TYR A 182 20.30 27.08 4.33
N ILE A 183 19.22 27.55 3.73
CA ILE A 183 18.54 26.86 2.62
C ILE A 183 19.09 27.42 1.31
N GLN A 184 19.53 26.55 0.43
CA GLN A 184 19.98 26.93 -0.91
C GLN A 184 18.82 27.58 -1.68
N PRO A 185 19.08 28.63 -2.49
CA PRO A 185 18.05 29.34 -3.23
C PRO A 185 17.42 28.50 -4.35
N GLU A 186 18.12 27.48 -4.82
CA GLU A 186 17.68 26.62 -5.89
C GLU A 186 16.66 25.59 -5.38
N ILE A 187 15.50 25.51 -6.06
CA ILE A 187 14.45 24.55 -5.79
C ILE A 187 14.33 23.61 -6.99
N LEU A 188 14.53 22.31 -6.77
CA LEU A 188 14.22 21.32 -7.79
C LEU A 188 12.72 21.07 -7.76
N THR A 189 12.04 21.31 -8.86
CA THR A 189 10.63 21.00 -9.06
C THR A 189 10.50 19.70 -9.87
N ASN A 190 9.32 19.15 -9.98
CA ASN A 190 9.02 17.93 -10.76
C ASN A 190 9.82 16.67 -10.36
N THR A 191 10.29 16.58 -9.12
CA THR A 191 10.90 15.36 -8.60
C THR A 191 9.84 14.36 -8.16
N ALA A 192 10.20 13.09 -8.18
CA ALA A 192 9.34 12.01 -7.76
C ALA A 192 9.32 11.88 -6.21
N PRO A 193 8.22 11.35 -5.63
CA PRO A 193 8.13 11.07 -4.19
C PRO A 193 8.99 9.87 -3.77
N ALA A 194 9.03 9.59 -2.46
CA ALA A 194 9.80 8.49 -1.88
C ALA A 194 9.51 7.11 -2.50
N SER A 195 8.31 6.90 -3.03
CA SER A 195 7.94 5.65 -3.71
C SER A 195 8.76 5.35 -4.97
N PHE A 196 9.49 6.34 -5.49
CA PHE A 196 10.45 6.22 -6.58
C PHE A 196 11.90 6.22 -6.07
N ASP A 197 12.15 5.62 -4.94
CA ASP A 197 13.45 5.36 -4.32
C ASP A 197 14.24 6.59 -3.85
N GLY A 198 13.65 7.78 -3.92
CA GLY A 198 14.15 9.00 -3.31
C GLY A 198 15.47 9.55 -3.89
N ILE A 199 16.21 10.28 -3.04
CA ILE A 199 17.47 10.93 -3.37
C ILE A 199 18.65 10.04 -3.00
N LYS A 200 19.64 9.94 -3.91
CA LYS A 200 20.92 9.22 -3.72
C LYS A 200 22.09 10.19 -3.85
N TRP A 201 22.73 10.51 -2.74
CA TRP A 201 23.86 11.45 -2.73
C TRP A 201 25.10 10.91 -3.44
N LEU A 202 25.83 11.79 -4.13
CA LEU A 202 27.18 11.52 -4.57
C LEU A 202 28.11 11.29 -3.36
N ASN A 203 29.18 10.52 -3.55
CA ASN A 203 30.13 10.19 -2.49
C ASN A 203 30.79 11.42 -1.84
N ASP A 204 30.99 12.50 -2.61
CA ASP A 204 31.59 13.76 -2.20
C ASP A 204 30.60 14.80 -1.69
N ASN A 205 29.32 14.46 -1.59
CA ASN A 205 28.22 15.35 -1.14
C ASN A 205 28.06 16.64 -1.97
N THR A 206 28.56 16.67 -3.23
CA THR A 206 28.45 17.84 -4.11
C THR A 206 27.17 17.83 -4.95
N GLY A 207 26.40 16.75 -4.91
CA GLY A 207 25.15 16.58 -5.64
C GLY A 207 24.48 15.26 -5.33
N PHE A 208 23.43 14.95 -6.05
CA PHE A 208 22.68 13.72 -5.88
C PHE A 208 21.88 13.33 -7.13
N PHE A 209 21.52 12.05 -7.19
CA PHE A 209 20.57 11.52 -8.16
C PHE A 209 19.15 11.56 -7.61
N CYS A 210 18.19 11.79 -8.49
CA CYS A 210 16.77 11.62 -8.20
C CYS A 210 16.00 11.27 -9.48
N VAL A 211 14.77 10.78 -9.32
CA VAL A 211 13.86 10.59 -10.45
C VAL A 211 13.09 11.88 -10.70
N ALA A 212 13.02 12.29 -11.96
CA ALA A 212 12.26 13.45 -12.39
C ALA A 212 11.17 13.05 -13.39
N PHE A 213 10.00 13.65 -13.25
CA PHE A 213 8.92 13.56 -14.22
C PHE A 213 9.19 14.43 -15.45
N SER A 214 8.65 14.06 -16.60
CA SER A 214 8.79 14.81 -17.85
C SER A 214 7.86 16.03 -17.90
N THR A 215 6.77 16.01 -17.17
CA THR A 215 5.79 17.11 -17.04
C THR A 215 5.40 17.34 -15.60
N ILE A 216 5.01 18.59 -15.29
CA ILE A 216 4.46 18.98 -13.99
C ILE A 216 2.91 18.95 -13.97
N ASP A 217 2.30 18.71 -15.13
CA ASP A 217 0.85 18.56 -15.23
C ASP A 217 0.43 17.13 -14.83
N SER A 218 0.02 17.00 -13.59
CA SER A 218 -0.41 15.73 -13.01
C SER A 218 -1.69 15.16 -13.65
N LYS A 219 -2.41 15.95 -14.46
CA LYS A 219 -3.59 15.51 -15.23
C LYS A 219 -3.25 15.03 -16.64
N SER A 220 -2.01 15.27 -17.09
CA SER A 220 -1.56 14.81 -18.38
C SER A 220 -1.51 13.28 -18.43
N LYS A 221 -2.00 12.69 -19.52
CA LYS A 221 -1.84 11.25 -19.83
C LYS A 221 -0.37 10.82 -19.93
N ASP A 222 0.56 11.78 -20.07
CA ASP A 222 1.98 11.54 -20.20
C ASP A 222 2.72 11.80 -18.85
N PHE A 223 1.99 12.00 -17.75
CA PHE A 223 2.58 12.32 -16.45
C PHE A 223 3.59 11.27 -15.99
N TYR A 224 3.25 9.98 -16.11
CA TYR A 224 4.14 8.88 -15.77
C TYR A 224 5.06 8.41 -16.89
N LYS A 225 4.98 9.04 -18.08
CA LYS A 225 5.80 8.66 -19.22
C LYS A 225 7.13 9.41 -19.26
N ASN A 226 8.13 8.73 -19.83
CA ASN A 226 9.45 9.29 -20.05
C ASN A 226 10.08 9.85 -18.76
N THR A 227 9.83 9.20 -17.63
CA THR A 227 10.54 9.51 -16.39
C THR A 227 12.03 9.22 -16.57
N ARG A 228 12.86 9.89 -15.80
CA ARG A 228 14.32 9.79 -15.95
C ARG A 228 15.03 9.94 -14.61
N THR A 229 16.07 9.17 -14.40
CA THR A 229 17.05 9.47 -13.35
C THR A 229 17.96 10.61 -13.83
N VAL A 230 18.09 11.63 -13.00
CA VAL A 230 18.90 12.82 -13.27
C VAL A 230 19.90 13.04 -12.15
N LEU A 231 21.03 13.66 -12.49
CA LEU A 231 22.02 14.18 -11.54
C LEU A 231 21.81 15.69 -11.39
N TYR A 232 21.63 16.13 -10.17
CA TYR A 232 21.71 17.54 -9.78
C TYR A 232 23.02 17.81 -9.04
N LYS A 233 23.77 18.82 -9.48
CA LYS A 233 24.95 19.35 -8.78
C LYS A 233 24.55 20.61 -8.02
N ILE A 234 24.83 20.67 -6.73
CA ILE A 234 24.46 21.79 -5.86
C ILE A 234 25.05 23.11 -6.39
N GLY A 235 24.25 24.18 -6.39
CA GLY A 235 24.63 25.50 -6.90
C GLY A 235 24.53 25.64 -8.42
N THR A 236 24.02 24.62 -9.13
CA THR A 236 23.75 24.74 -10.58
C THR A 236 22.27 25.06 -10.82
N ASP A 237 21.96 25.57 -12.02
CA ASP A 237 20.58 25.83 -12.43
C ASP A 237 19.74 24.54 -12.38
N PRO A 238 18.69 24.43 -11.54
CA PRO A 238 17.87 23.23 -11.42
C PRO A 238 17.07 22.89 -12.70
N LYS A 239 17.05 23.77 -13.69
CA LYS A 239 16.49 23.48 -15.02
C LYS A 239 17.45 22.73 -15.93
N LYS A 240 18.74 22.67 -15.57
CA LYS A 240 19.82 22.04 -16.36
C LYS A 240 20.29 20.74 -15.72
N LEU A 241 19.34 19.87 -15.34
CA LEU A 241 19.63 18.55 -14.80
C LEU A 241 20.35 17.68 -15.84
N ILE A 242 21.34 16.93 -15.37
CA ILE A 242 22.07 15.99 -16.22
C ILE A 242 21.31 14.67 -16.25
N GLU A 243 20.79 14.30 -17.42
CA GLU A 243 20.09 13.04 -17.59
C GLU A 243 21.06 11.86 -17.60
N ILE A 244 20.87 10.89 -16.70
CA ILE A 244 21.81 9.81 -16.44
C ILE A 244 21.28 8.47 -16.97
N PHE A 245 20.01 8.16 -16.67
CA PHE A 245 19.43 6.87 -16.98
C PHE A 245 17.96 7.05 -17.38
N SER A 246 17.67 6.76 -18.66
CA SER A 246 16.33 6.94 -19.23
C SER A 246 16.21 6.27 -20.61
N ALA A 247 14.99 6.16 -21.12
CA ALA A 247 14.71 5.68 -22.47
C ALA A 247 15.43 6.53 -23.54
N LYS A 248 15.42 7.85 -23.39
CA LYS A 248 16.03 8.79 -24.33
C LYS A 248 17.56 8.79 -24.27
N ASN A 249 18.11 8.79 -23.06
CA ASN A 249 19.55 8.87 -22.83
C ASN A 249 20.29 7.56 -23.15
N ASN A 250 19.58 6.43 -23.06
CA ASN A 250 20.10 5.07 -23.18
C ASN A 250 19.23 4.22 -24.11
N PRO A 251 19.10 4.56 -25.42
CA PRO A 251 18.20 3.86 -26.35
C PRO A 251 18.60 2.40 -26.55
N GLU A 252 19.87 2.05 -26.39
CA GLU A 252 20.41 0.69 -26.46
C GLU A 252 19.85 -0.24 -25.38
N LEU A 253 19.37 0.29 -24.25
CA LEU A 253 18.81 -0.49 -23.15
C LEU A 253 17.34 -0.86 -23.36
N LYS A 254 16.70 -0.31 -24.42
CA LYS A 254 15.32 -0.59 -24.80
C LYS A 254 14.34 -0.37 -23.65
N ILE A 255 14.54 0.71 -22.91
CA ILE A 255 13.58 1.20 -21.89
C ILE A 255 12.40 1.82 -22.64
N THR A 256 11.17 1.48 -22.26
CA THR A 256 9.96 2.04 -22.87
C THR A 256 9.48 3.28 -22.13
N GLU A 257 8.62 4.09 -22.77
CA GLU A 257 8.17 5.37 -22.21
C GLU A 257 7.36 5.25 -20.92
N ASP A 258 6.74 4.09 -20.69
CA ASP A 258 5.90 3.75 -19.53
C ASP A 258 6.70 3.11 -18.37
N GLN A 259 8.00 2.90 -18.54
CA GLN A 259 8.88 2.33 -17.52
C GLN A 259 9.62 3.43 -16.75
N PHE A 260 9.94 3.14 -15.49
CA PHE A 260 10.61 4.07 -14.58
C PHE A 260 12.06 3.65 -14.36
N PRO A 261 13.02 4.33 -14.99
CA PRO A 261 14.44 4.10 -14.73
C PRO A 261 14.86 4.74 -13.41
N MET A 262 15.40 3.95 -12.49
CA MET A 262 15.80 4.35 -11.13
C MET A 262 17.17 3.78 -10.79
N LEU A 263 17.87 4.38 -9.83
CA LEU A 263 19.05 3.80 -9.21
C LEU A 263 18.61 3.05 -7.94
N LEU A 264 19.15 1.84 -7.72
CA LEU A 264 18.98 1.13 -6.46
C LEU A 264 19.75 1.83 -5.33
N ASP A 265 19.39 1.48 -4.10
CA ASP A 265 20.21 1.85 -2.94
C ASP A 265 21.63 1.32 -3.11
N PHE A 266 22.60 2.13 -2.75
CA PHE A 266 24.02 1.79 -2.78
C PHE A 266 24.72 2.36 -1.53
N ASP A 267 25.86 1.73 -1.18
CA ASP A 267 26.72 2.24 -0.14
C ASP A 267 27.69 3.30 -0.68
N GLN A 268 28.20 4.18 0.19
CA GLN A 268 29.17 5.20 -0.20
C GLN A 268 30.41 4.57 -0.85
N GLU A 269 30.85 3.41 -0.35
CA GLU A 269 32.06 2.73 -0.78
C GLU A 269 31.92 1.89 -2.05
N ASP A 270 30.70 1.68 -2.55
CA ASP A 270 30.46 0.92 -3.77
C ASP A 270 31.21 1.55 -4.96
N GLN A 271 31.73 0.68 -5.83
CA GLN A 271 32.42 1.12 -7.05
C GLN A 271 31.48 1.17 -8.28
N TYR A 272 30.27 0.72 -8.15
CA TYR A 272 29.29 0.61 -9.21
C TYR A 272 27.96 1.21 -8.79
N TYR A 273 27.17 1.63 -9.78
CA TYR A 273 25.75 1.90 -9.64
C TYR A 273 24.95 0.80 -10.32
N ILE A 274 23.86 0.40 -9.71
CA ILE A 274 22.86 -0.50 -10.30
C ILE A 274 21.65 0.34 -10.72
N GLY A 275 21.39 0.37 -12.02
CA GLY A 275 20.16 0.93 -12.58
C GLY A 275 19.09 -0.14 -12.63
N MET A 276 17.89 0.21 -12.22
CA MET A 276 16.71 -0.67 -12.26
C MET A 276 15.64 -0.03 -13.12
N VAL A 277 15.05 -0.81 -14.01
CA VAL A 277 13.89 -0.39 -14.78
C VAL A 277 12.64 -0.95 -14.09
N VAL A 278 11.88 -0.04 -13.49
CA VAL A 278 10.67 -0.39 -12.76
C VAL A 278 9.46 -0.31 -13.67
N ASP A 279 8.69 -1.37 -13.67
CA ASP A 279 7.34 -1.47 -14.16
C ASP A 279 6.52 -2.29 -13.14
N TYR A 280 5.32 -2.68 -13.44
CA TYR A 280 4.51 -3.51 -12.53
C TYR A 280 4.91 -4.98 -12.52
N SER A 281 6.04 -5.37 -13.15
CA SER A 281 6.57 -6.72 -13.10
C SER A 281 7.12 -7.05 -11.71
N TYR A 282 6.90 -8.28 -11.26
CA TYR A 282 7.41 -8.76 -9.95
C TYR A 282 8.93 -8.88 -9.93
N TYR A 283 9.56 -9.31 -11.02
CA TYR A 283 11.00 -9.28 -11.26
C TYR A 283 11.33 -8.23 -12.31
N ARG A 284 12.43 -7.52 -12.16
CA ARG A 284 12.74 -6.31 -12.92
C ARG A 284 14.05 -6.45 -13.70
N LYS A 285 14.17 -5.69 -14.77
CA LYS A 285 15.44 -5.55 -15.49
C LYS A 285 16.37 -4.65 -14.68
N THR A 286 17.64 -5.07 -14.56
CA THR A 286 18.68 -4.26 -13.94
C THR A 286 19.89 -4.15 -14.83
N PHE A 287 20.65 -3.09 -14.65
CA PHE A 287 21.84 -2.73 -15.39
C PHE A 287 22.92 -2.28 -14.41
N ILE A 288 24.18 -2.37 -14.80
CA ILE A 288 25.32 -1.96 -13.97
C ILE A 288 26.28 -1.05 -14.75
N ILE A 289 26.84 -0.06 -14.07
CA ILE A 289 27.87 0.82 -14.58
C ILE A 289 28.87 1.16 -13.48
N SER A 290 30.17 1.34 -13.82
CA SER A 290 31.10 1.84 -12.81
C SER A 290 30.79 3.30 -12.44
N LYS A 291 30.96 3.67 -11.16
CA LYS A 291 30.79 5.06 -10.70
C LYS A 291 31.69 6.01 -11.48
N LYS A 292 32.94 5.62 -11.75
CA LYS A 292 33.88 6.39 -12.54
C LYS A 292 33.35 6.71 -13.95
N ASP A 293 32.91 5.67 -14.68
CA ASP A 293 32.41 5.87 -16.05
C ASP A 293 31.19 6.78 -16.09
N LEU A 294 30.23 6.57 -15.15
CA LEU A 294 29.03 7.38 -15.09
C LEU A 294 29.34 8.85 -14.81
N LEU A 295 30.24 9.15 -13.86
CA LEU A 295 30.61 10.51 -13.49
C LEU A 295 31.47 11.20 -14.56
N GLU A 296 32.20 10.44 -15.38
CA GLU A 296 32.88 10.90 -16.58
C GLU A 296 31.93 11.13 -17.79
N GLY A 297 30.62 10.87 -17.62
CA GLY A 297 29.60 11.04 -18.67
C GLY A 297 29.53 9.90 -19.68
N LYS A 298 30.23 8.78 -19.43
CA LYS A 298 30.11 7.59 -20.27
C LYS A 298 28.77 6.90 -20.03
N LYS A 299 28.26 6.19 -21.03
CA LYS A 299 26.97 5.51 -21.02
C LYS A 299 27.11 3.98 -21.13
N ASN A 300 28.18 3.41 -20.58
CA ASN A 300 28.52 1.98 -20.74
C ASN A 300 27.71 1.09 -19.80
N TRP A 301 26.42 1.31 -19.70
CA TRP A 301 25.53 0.44 -18.95
C TRP A 301 25.55 -0.98 -19.51
N LYS A 302 25.78 -1.97 -18.66
CA LYS A 302 25.74 -3.40 -19.03
C LYS A 302 24.49 -4.03 -18.44
N PRO A 303 23.77 -4.90 -19.19
CA PRO A 303 22.71 -5.70 -18.62
C PRO A 303 23.24 -6.50 -17.41
N LEU A 304 22.52 -6.50 -16.29
CA LEU A 304 22.88 -7.22 -15.08
C LEU A 304 21.95 -8.40 -14.85
N SER A 305 20.66 -8.15 -14.71
CA SER A 305 19.65 -9.22 -14.61
C SER A 305 18.39 -8.89 -15.40
N ASP A 306 17.66 -9.94 -15.80
CA ASP A 306 16.33 -9.80 -16.41
C ASP A 306 15.27 -10.57 -15.57
N PRO A 307 13.97 -10.42 -15.86
CA PRO A 307 12.91 -11.09 -15.11
C PRO A 307 13.02 -12.63 -15.05
N ASN A 308 13.66 -13.29 -16.04
CA ASN A 308 13.82 -14.73 -16.06
C ASN A 308 14.89 -15.24 -15.10
N ASP A 309 15.77 -14.35 -14.62
CA ASP A 309 16.76 -14.66 -13.60
C ASP A 309 16.13 -14.76 -12.21
N LYS A 310 14.90 -14.24 -12.04
CA LYS A 310 14.14 -14.24 -10.79
C LYS A 310 14.93 -13.70 -9.59
N ALA A 311 15.80 -12.71 -9.85
CA ALA A 311 16.60 -12.02 -8.84
C ALA A 311 15.90 -10.75 -8.37
N LYS A 312 15.98 -10.46 -7.07
CA LYS A 312 15.45 -9.25 -6.45
C LYS A 312 16.26 -8.82 -5.24
N ASN A 313 16.08 -7.58 -4.81
CA ASN A 313 16.80 -6.99 -3.68
C ASN A 313 18.32 -7.15 -3.86
N LEU A 314 18.83 -6.65 -4.98
CA LEU A 314 20.26 -6.71 -5.30
C LEU A 314 21.03 -5.69 -4.46
N GLU A 315 22.13 -6.10 -3.84
CA GLU A 315 23.03 -5.25 -3.05
C GLU A 315 24.48 -5.61 -3.36
N ILE A 316 25.34 -4.63 -3.54
CA ILE A 316 26.76 -4.85 -3.78
C ILE A 316 27.45 -5.11 -2.44
N TRP A 317 28.27 -6.15 -2.39
CA TRP A 317 29.08 -6.50 -1.23
C TRP A 317 30.50 -6.92 -1.68
N ASN A 318 31.46 -6.03 -1.49
CA ASN A 318 32.82 -6.18 -2.01
C ASN A 318 32.81 -6.35 -3.54
N ASN A 319 33.23 -7.52 -4.05
CA ASN A 319 33.23 -7.86 -5.47
C ASN A 319 32.08 -8.79 -5.86
N ASP A 320 31.09 -8.93 -5.01
CA ASP A 320 29.93 -9.78 -5.24
C ASP A 320 28.63 -8.94 -5.29
N ILE A 321 27.62 -9.50 -5.87
CA ILE A 321 26.23 -9.05 -5.80
C ILE A 321 25.48 -10.08 -4.98
N VAL A 322 24.97 -9.67 -3.82
CA VAL A 322 24.07 -10.45 -2.98
C VAL A 322 22.64 -10.18 -3.43
N PHE A 323 21.79 -11.20 -3.42
CA PHE A 323 20.41 -11.07 -3.88
C PHE A 323 19.51 -12.18 -3.36
N VAL A 324 18.22 -11.92 -3.36
CA VAL A 324 17.19 -12.93 -3.10
C VAL A 324 16.80 -13.57 -4.43
N SER A 325 16.98 -14.89 -4.53
CA SER A 325 16.68 -15.68 -5.74
C SER A 325 15.38 -16.49 -5.60
N GLY A 326 14.45 -16.28 -6.53
CA GLY A 326 13.29 -17.15 -6.75
C GLY A 326 13.52 -18.20 -7.85
N TYR A 327 14.73 -18.27 -8.43
CA TYR A 327 15.03 -19.20 -9.50
C TYR A 327 15.09 -20.64 -8.97
N ASN A 328 14.23 -21.51 -9.51
CA ASN A 328 14.06 -22.89 -9.04
C ASN A 328 13.87 -22.97 -7.49
N SER A 329 13.08 -22.04 -6.94
CA SER A 329 12.78 -21.97 -5.51
C SER A 329 11.36 -21.43 -5.30
N SER A 330 10.59 -22.09 -4.43
CA SER A 330 9.25 -21.63 -4.04
C SER A 330 9.28 -20.62 -2.90
N PHE A 331 10.29 -20.72 -2.01
CA PHE A 331 10.39 -19.92 -0.79
C PHE A 331 11.61 -18.98 -0.78
N ASN A 332 12.24 -18.77 -1.94
CA ASN A 332 13.44 -17.98 -2.15
C ASN A 332 14.70 -18.57 -1.49
N LYS A 333 15.84 -18.13 -1.97
CA LYS A 333 17.19 -18.40 -1.45
C LYS A 333 17.93 -17.09 -1.32
N LEU A 334 18.86 -16.97 -0.39
CA LEU A 334 19.83 -15.88 -0.37
C LEU A 334 21.09 -16.35 -1.10
N CYS A 335 21.48 -15.62 -2.12
CA CYS A 335 22.54 -16.01 -3.04
C CYS A 335 23.52 -14.86 -3.25
N LYS A 336 24.72 -15.19 -3.77
CA LYS A 336 25.65 -14.21 -4.30
C LYS A 336 26.25 -14.65 -5.62
N THR A 337 26.70 -13.69 -6.41
CA THR A 337 27.42 -13.90 -7.67
C THR A 337 28.50 -12.83 -7.84
N SER A 338 29.63 -13.19 -8.48
CA SER A 338 30.69 -12.21 -8.71
C SER A 338 30.26 -11.09 -9.63
N ILE A 339 30.58 -9.84 -9.31
CA ILE A 339 30.29 -8.66 -10.12
C ILE A 339 31.03 -8.67 -11.47
N ASN A 340 32.15 -9.41 -11.55
CA ASN A 340 32.94 -9.53 -12.79
C ASN A 340 32.45 -10.63 -13.73
N ASN A 341 31.72 -11.62 -13.19
CA ASN A 341 31.17 -12.75 -13.95
C ASN A 341 29.88 -13.26 -13.31
N PHE A 342 28.84 -12.44 -13.36
CA PHE A 342 27.58 -12.72 -12.69
C PHE A 342 26.80 -13.85 -13.41
N ASN A 343 26.24 -14.74 -12.59
CA ASN A 343 25.37 -15.82 -13.04
C ASN A 343 24.21 -16.02 -12.05
N PHE A 344 23.07 -15.42 -12.33
CA PHE A 344 21.90 -15.46 -11.45
C PHE A 344 21.15 -16.78 -11.45
N LYS A 345 21.37 -17.62 -12.48
CA LYS A 345 20.70 -18.94 -12.59
C LYS A 345 21.48 -20.04 -11.87
N ASN A 346 22.79 -19.87 -11.72
CA ASN A 346 23.67 -20.79 -11.00
C ASN A 346 24.61 -20.02 -10.05
N PRO A 347 24.07 -19.29 -9.07
CA PRO A 347 24.86 -18.52 -8.11
C PRO A 347 25.40 -19.38 -6.98
N GLU A 348 26.32 -18.83 -6.20
CA GLU A 348 26.64 -19.38 -4.88
C GLU A 348 25.45 -19.17 -3.93
N VAL A 349 24.99 -20.26 -3.32
CA VAL A 349 23.88 -20.22 -2.35
C VAL A 349 24.43 -19.99 -0.95
N LEU A 350 24.15 -18.84 -0.36
CA LEU A 350 24.52 -18.50 1.02
C LEU A 350 23.53 -19.14 2.01
N VAL A 351 22.24 -18.92 1.79
CA VAL A 351 21.17 -19.51 2.59
C VAL A 351 20.22 -20.27 1.66
N PRO A 352 20.09 -21.59 1.81
CA PRO A 352 19.17 -22.39 1.04
C PRO A 352 17.72 -22.07 1.39
N GLU A 353 16.82 -22.50 0.51
CA GLU A 353 15.37 -22.43 0.73
C GLU A 353 14.97 -23.10 2.04
N LYS A 354 14.17 -22.41 2.85
CA LYS A 354 13.59 -22.95 4.10
C LYS A 354 12.14 -23.35 3.83
N LYS A 355 11.84 -24.65 3.98
CA LYS A 355 10.48 -25.16 3.70
C LYS A 355 9.41 -24.48 4.55
N GLY A 356 8.46 -23.83 3.87
CA GLY A 356 7.34 -23.12 4.51
C GLY A 356 7.67 -21.73 5.02
N GLU A 357 8.92 -21.26 4.88
CA GLU A 357 9.36 -19.92 5.27
C GLU A 357 9.97 -19.19 4.07
N ILE A 358 9.46 -18.00 3.77
CA ILE A 358 9.94 -17.20 2.64
C ILE A 358 11.04 -16.27 3.12
N ILE A 359 12.22 -16.32 2.52
CA ILE A 359 13.25 -15.28 2.72
C ILE A 359 12.72 -13.98 2.10
N LYS A 360 12.51 -12.95 2.95
CA LYS A 360 11.81 -11.71 2.58
C LYS A 360 12.76 -10.55 2.30
N SER A 361 13.65 -10.27 3.22
CA SER A 361 14.58 -9.14 3.15
C SER A 361 15.89 -9.47 3.87
N TYR A 362 16.93 -8.70 3.57
CA TYR A 362 18.21 -8.79 4.26
C TYR A 362 18.89 -7.42 4.34
N ARG A 363 19.92 -7.30 5.17
CA ARG A 363 20.87 -6.20 5.26
C ARG A 363 22.27 -6.76 5.51
N ILE A 364 23.24 -6.15 4.87
CA ILE A 364 24.65 -6.51 5.01
C ILE A 364 25.31 -5.52 5.97
N THR A 365 26.03 -6.05 6.95
CA THR A 365 26.88 -5.30 7.87
C THR A 365 28.30 -5.87 7.85
N LYS A 366 29.25 -5.25 8.52
CA LYS A 366 30.60 -5.80 8.61
C LYS A 366 30.66 -7.13 9.41
N ASP A 367 29.62 -7.44 10.21
CA ASP A 367 29.59 -8.62 11.08
C ASP A 367 28.85 -9.81 10.46
N GLY A 368 28.16 -9.61 9.35
CA GLY A 368 27.41 -10.64 8.64
C GLY A 368 26.18 -10.11 7.91
N ILE A 369 25.41 -11.03 7.34
CA ILE A 369 24.17 -10.75 6.63
C ILE A 369 23.00 -11.09 7.54
N TYR A 370 22.24 -10.09 7.96
CA TYR A 370 21.00 -10.27 8.71
C TYR A 370 19.84 -10.40 7.75
N TYR A 371 19.00 -11.42 7.93
CA TYR A 371 17.87 -11.64 7.03
C TYR A 371 16.61 -12.08 7.77
N THR A 372 15.47 -11.82 7.18
CA THR A 372 14.17 -12.22 7.71
C THR A 372 13.50 -13.28 6.87
N THR A 373 12.78 -14.18 7.55
CA THR A 373 11.82 -15.06 6.91
C THR A 373 10.42 -14.76 7.38
N THR A 374 9.43 -15.13 6.56
CA THR A 374 8.02 -15.10 6.96
C THR A 374 7.34 -16.40 6.61
N LYS A 375 6.49 -16.90 7.53
CA LYS A 375 5.59 -18.01 7.29
C LYS A 375 4.16 -17.48 7.15
N ASN A 376 3.51 -17.85 6.06
CA ASN A 376 2.15 -17.39 5.74
C ASN A 376 1.98 -15.85 5.73
N GLY A 377 3.08 -15.07 5.63
CA GLY A 377 3.06 -13.61 5.70
C GLY A 377 2.84 -13.01 7.08
N VAL A 378 2.63 -13.81 8.12
CA VAL A 378 2.17 -13.36 9.45
C VAL A 378 3.04 -13.78 10.62
N GLU A 379 3.98 -14.70 10.43
CA GLU A 379 4.97 -15.12 11.43
C GLU A 379 6.36 -14.80 10.89
N ALA A 380 7.04 -13.81 11.48
CA ALA A 380 8.36 -13.37 11.06
C ALA A 380 9.45 -13.89 11.99
N LYS A 381 10.61 -14.25 11.42
CA LYS A 381 11.81 -14.67 12.14
C LYS A 381 13.03 -13.89 11.65
N LEU A 382 14.01 -13.72 12.51
CA LEU A 382 15.27 -13.05 12.24
C LEU A 382 16.43 -14.04 12.32
N TYR A 383 17.35 -13.93 11.38
CA TYR A 383 18.57 -14.75 11.31
C TYR A 383 19.79 -13.88 11.01
N VAL A 384 20.96 -14.38 11.36
CA VAL A 384 22.24 -13.88 10.87
C VAL A 384 22.98 -15.00 10.14
N TYR A 385 23.48 -14.69 8.93
CA TYR A 385 24.42 -15.53 8.18
C TYR A 385 25.83 -14.96 8.37
N LYS A 386 26.71 -15.79 8.94
CA LYS A 386 28.11 -15.44 9.22
C LYS A 386 28.98 -16.69 9.12
N ASP A 387 30.17 -16.56 8.51
CA ASP A 387 31.18 -17.62 8.40
C ASP A 387 30.60 -18.95 7.85
N GLY A 388 29.77 -18.85 6.83
CA GLY A 388 29.16 -20.02 6.16
C GLY A 388 28.00 -20.68 6.92
N LYS A 389 27.53 -20.09 8.03
CA LYS A 389 26.43 -20.62 8.86
C LYS A 389 25.36 -19.59 9.10
N ASP A 390 24.10 -20.01 9.09
CA ASP A 390 22.98 -19.20 9.52
C ASP A 390 22.54 -19.61 10.94
N SER A 391 22.22 -18.61 11.75
CA SER A 391 21.77 -18.77 13.12
C SER A 391 20.56 -17.89 13.42
N PRO A 392 19.54 -18.38 14.13
CA PRO A 392 18.40 -17.58 14.54
C PRO A 392 18.80 -16.53 15.58
N ILE A 393 18.15 -15.38 15.52
CA ILE A 393 18.20 -14.36 16.57
C ILE A 393 16.84 -14.33 17.24
N GLU A 394 16.85 -14.50 18.57
CA GLU A 394 15.61 -14.49 19.36
C GLU A 394 14.99 -13.11 19.39
N LEU A 395 13.70 -13.04 19.07
CA LEU A 395 12.93 -11.80 19.09
C LEU A 395 12.41 -11.53 20.50
N PRO A 396 12.26 -10.26 20.90
CA PRO A 396 11.72 -9.89 22.20
C PRO A 396 10.28 -10.38 22.44
N TYR A 397 9.54 -10.57 21.36
CA TYR A 397 8.19 -11.12 21.35
C TYR A 397 7.84 -11.66 19.95
N PRO A 398 6.86 -12.58 19.82
CA PRO A 398 6.38 -13.06 18.54
C PRO A 398 5.91 -11.90 17.66
N SER A 399 6.46 -11.80 16.45
CA SER A 399 6.22 -10.69 15.53
C SER A 399 5.72 -11.19 14.18
N GLY A 400 4.80 -10.47 13.60
CA GLY A 400 4.31 -10.77 12.26
C GLY A 400 5.09 -10.06 11.16
N ASN A 401 5.81 -8.98 11.52
CA ASN A 401 6.63 -8.21 10.60
C ASN A 401 7.90 -7.70 11.29
N ILE A 402 9.02 -7.73 10.55
CA ILE A 402 10.32 -7.22 10.98
C ILE A 402 10.87 -6.35 9.87
N ASN A 403 11.10 -5.08 10.15
CA ASN A 403 11.86 -4.18 9.28
C ASN A 403 13.32 -4.14 9.73
N LEU A 404 14.25 -4.19 8.76
CA LEU A 404 15.70 -4.20 8.99
C LEU A 404 16.30 -2.85 8.63
N GLU A 405 17.18 -2.32 9.48
CA GLU A 405 17.90 -1.07 9.26
C GLU A 405 19.38 -1.26 9.62
N ASN A 406 20.28 -0.64 8.85
CA ASN A 406 21.71 -0.59 9.14
C ASN A 406 22.29 0.75 8.67
N LYS A 407 23.56 1.02 8.99
CA LYS A 407 24.28 2.20 8.48
C LYS A 407 25.01 1.95 7.16
N GLY A 408 25.09 0.69 6.72
CA GLY A 408 25.84 0.25 5.56
C GLY A 408 26.78 -0.91 5.87
N VAL A 409 27.43 -1.44 4.84
CA VAL A 409 28.22 -2.69 4.89
C VAL A 409 29.45 -2.60 5.80
N ASN A 410 29.99 -1.40 6.04
CA ASN A 410 31.20 -1.16 6.82
C ASN A 410 30.94 -0.94 8.33
N TYR A 411 29.67 -0.99 8.77
CA TYR A 411 29.25 -0.73 10.15
C TYR A 411 28.70 -1.99 10.81
N SER A 412 28.87 -2.11 12.15
CA SER A 412 28.22 -3.13 12.97
C SER A 412 26.78 -2.77 13.37
N ASP A 413 26.39 -1.51 13.15
CA ASP A 413 25.11 -0.99 13.62
C ASP A 413 23.97 -1.61 12.83
N PHE A 414 23.13 -2.33 13.57
CA PHE A 414 21.98 -3.01 13.02
C PHE A 414 20.77 -2.86 13.94
N TRP A 415 19.65 -2.50 13.38
CA TRP A 415 18.38 -2.32 14.07
C TRP A 415 17.27 -3.11 13.40
N ILE A 416 16.30 -3.45 14.22
CA ILE A 416 15.05 -4.02 13.75
C ILE A 416 13.86 -3.26 14.33
N THR A 417 12.76 -3.24 13.61
CA THR A 417 11.46 -2.84 14.14
C THR A 417 10.50 -4.01 14.05
N CYS A 418 10.03 -4.49 15.20
CA CYS A 418 9.08 -5.61 15.31
C CYS A 418 7.66 -5.09 15.48
N SER A 419 6.69 -5.67 14.76
CA SER A 419 5.27 -5.31 14.90
C SER A 419 4.35 -6.51 14.68
N GLY A 420 3.10 -6.39 15.16
CA GLY A 420 2.03 -7.37 14.98
C GLY A 420 0.67 -6.69 14.94
N TRP A 421 -0.41 -7.44 14.71
CA TRP A 421 -1.76 -6.90 14.61
C TRP A 421 -2.22 -6.12 15.86
N ALA A 422 -1.78 -6.58 17.05
CA ALA A 422 -2.12 -5.98 18.34
C ALA A 422 -0.89 -5.41 19.09
N ASN A 423 0.29 -5.46 18.48
CA ASN A 423 1.54 -5.00 19.07
C ASN A 423 2.09 -3.80 18.29
N GLU A 424 2.27 -2.68 18.98
CA GLU A 424 2.88 -1.49 18.39
C GLU A 424 4.32 -1.77 17.95
N GLY A 425 4.76 -1.16 16.86
CA GLY A 425 6.11 -1.29 16.35
C GLY A 425 7.13 -0.77 17.36
N GLN A 426 8.00 -1.65 17.85
CA GLN A 426 9.11 -1.29 18.73
C GLN A 426 10.43 -1.50 18.01
N ARG A 427 11.33 -0.53 18.17
CA ARG A 427 12.66 -0.54 17.58
C ARG A 427 13.69 -1.06 18.57
N PHE A 428 14.58 -1.93 18.09
CA PHE A 428 15.65 -2.55 18.86
C PHE A 428 16.97 -2.41 18.13
N LYS A 429 18.04 -2.11 18.85
CA LYS A 429 19.41 -2.22 18.37
C LYS A 429 19.95 -3.60 18.72
N TYR A 430 20.57 -4.27 17.77
CA TYR A 430 21.23 -5.54 18.03
C TYR A 430 22.65 -5.31 18.56
N ASP A 431 22.94 -5.90 19.70
CA ASP A 431 24.28 -5.91 20.31
C ASP A 431 24.98 -7.23 19.95
N VAL A 432 25.90 -7.15 18.99
CA VAL A 432 26.63 -8.32 18.46
C VAL A 432 27.46 -9.03 19.55
N LYS A 433 27.96 -8.29 20.55
CA LYS A 433 28.83 -8.84 21.58
C LYS A 433 28.12 -9.77 22.55
N ILE A 434 26.87 -9.48 22.84
CA ILE A 434 26.07 -10.27 23.79
C ILE A 434 24.94 -11.04 23.09
N ASN A 435 24.87 -10.97 21.75
CA ASN A 435 23.84 -11.61 20.93
C ASN A 435 22.43 -11.29 21.42
N ALA A 436 22.10 -10.02 21.62
CA ALA A 436 20.81 -9.59 22.16
C ALA A 436 20.28 -8.30 21.53
N LEU A 437 18.97 -8.20 21.49
CA LEU A 437 18.24 -7.02 21.05
C LEU A 437 17.94 -6.11 22.24
N LYS A 438 18.38 -4.85 22.18
CA LYS A 438 18.15 -3.82 23.21
C LYS A 438 17.15 -2.79 22.68
N PRO A 439 16.12 -2.41 23.45
CA PRO A 439 15.17 -1.37 23.02
C PRO A 439 15.88 -0.06 22.72
N GLU A 440 15.57 0.55 21.57
CA GLU A 440 16.04 1.86 21.14
C GLU A 440 14.90 2.63 20.46
N ASN A 441 13.88 2.94 21.25
CA ASN A 441 12.71 3.63 20.72
C ASN A 441 12.94 5.14 20.70
N LEU A 442 12.66 5.78 19.56
CA LEU A 442 12.66 7.23 19.43
C LEU A 442 11.26 7.83 19.68
N THR A 443 10.23 7.03 19.56
CA THR A 443 8.86 7.33 19.96
C THR A 443 8.59 6.84 21.37
N PRO A 444 7.78 7.56 22.17
CA PRO A 444 7.33 7.03 23.46
C PRO A 444 6.59 5.70 23.29
N ILE A 445 6.90 4.75 24.15
CA ILE A 445 6.11 3.52 24.26
C ILE A 445 4.76 3.92 24.89
N THR A 446 3.69 3.66 24.17
CA THR A 446 2.35 4.00 24.61
C THR A 446 1.60 2.75 25.02
N GLU A 447 0.99 2.77 26.20
CA GLU A 447 0.11 1.69 26.62
C GLU A 447 -1.31 1.86 26.07
N TYR A 448 -1.82 0.76 25.51
CA TYR A 448 -3.21 0.66 25.03
C TYR A 448 -3.92 -0.47 25.78
N PRO A 449 -4.47 -0.20 26.99
CA PRO A 449 -5.13 -1.23 27.80
C PRO A 449 -6.28 -1.94 27.08
N GLU A 450 -6.93 -1.25 26.14
CA GLU A 450 -8.01 -1.77 25.31
C GLU A 450 -7.59 -3.00 24.48
N PHE A 451 -6.30 -3.10 24.17
CA PHE A 451 -5.76 -4.16 23.34
C PHE A 451 -5.35 -5.41 24.13
N LYS A 452 -5.27 -5.32 25.47
CA LYS A 452 -4.97 -6.47 26.35
C LYS A 452 -6.01 -7.59 26.23
N ASN A 453 -7.24 -7.25 25.84
CA ASN A 453 -8.33 -8.21 25.64
C ASN A 453 -8.48 -8.72 24.20
N ILE A 454 -7.53 -8.44 23.34
CA ILE A 454 -7.55 -8.89 21.95
C ILE A 454 -6.78 -10.21 21.80
N THR A 455 -7.34 -11.10 21.02
CA THR A 455 -6.71 -12.34 20.55
C THR A 455 -6.44 -12.22 19.09
N VAL A 456 -5.25 -12.63 18.68
CA VAL A 456 -4.87 -12.87 17.27
C VAL A 456 -4.71 -14.38 17.12
N ASN A 457 -5.45 -14.96 16.18
CA ASN A 457 -5.39 -16.39 15.89
C ASN A 457 -5.12 -16.59 14.39
N GLU A 458 -3.96 -17.11 14.08
CA GLU A 458 -3.59 -17.43 12.71
C GLU A 458 -4.07 -18.85 12.39
N ILE A 459 -4.97 -18.96 11.41
CA ILE A 459 -5.55 -20.23 11.00
C ILE A 459 -5.29 -20.50 9.52
N SER A 460 -5.51 -21.74 9.10
CA SER A 460 -5.48 -22.17 7.71
C SER A 460 -6.85 -22.70 7.33
N ILE A 461 -7.37 -22.26 6.20
CA ILE A 461 -8.69 -22.62 5.68
C ILE A 461 -8.49 -23.34 4.35
N LYS A 462 -9.11 -24.51 4.20
CA LYS A 462 -9.04 -25.27 2.97
C LYS A 462 -9.92 -24.63 1.90
N ALA A 463 -9.31 -24.19 0.80
CA ALA A 463 -10.00 -23.71 -0.38
C ALA A 463 -10.73 -24.85 -1.11
N ARG A 464 -11.66 -24.52 -1.98
CA ARG A 464 -12.44 -25.48 -2.82
C ARG A 464 -11.56 -26.37 -3.71
N ASP A 465 -10.38 -25.94 -4.08
CA ASP A 465 -9.39 -26.69 -4.86
C ASP A 465 -8.35 -27.42 -3.99
N GLY A 466 -8.48 -27.34 -2.66
CA GLY A 466 -7.62 -28.04 -1.70
C GLY A 466 -6.39 -27.26 -1.23
N GLU A 467 -6.11 -26.06 -1.77
CA GLU A 467 -5.04 -25.20 -1.23
C GLU A 467 -5.41 -24.66 0.15
N GLU A 468 -4.39 -24.42 0.97
CA GLU A 468 -4.53 -23.89 2.34
C GLU A 468 -4.39 -22.37 2.32
N ILE A 469 -5.49 -21.66 2.63
CA ILE A 469 -5.54 -20.19 2.69
C ILE A 469 -5.22 -19.74 4.11
N PRO A 470 -4.14 -18.96 4.34
CA PRO A 470 -3.89 -18.37 5.64
C PRO A 470 -4.92 -17.28 5.95
N VAL A 471 -5.37 -17.20 7.20
CA VAL A 471 -6.30 -16.18 7.66
C VAL A 471 -5.94 -15.74 9.07
N SER A 472 -5.77 -14.43 9.26
CA SER A 472 -5.60 -13.83 10.59
C SER A 472 -6.95 -13.44 11.16
N LEU A 473 -7.31 -14.03 12.30
CA LEU A 473 -8.52 -13.69 13.05
C LEU A 473 -8.17 -12.81 14.24
N ILE A 474 -8.71 -11.59 14.29
CA ILE A 474 -8.43 -10.58 15.31
C ILE A 474 -9.74 -10.24 16.01
N TYR A 475 -9.84 -10.56 17.29
CA TYR A 475 -11.10 -10.44 18.01
C TYR A 475 -10.92 -10.32 19.54
N SER A 476 -11.98 -9.92 20.24
CA SER A 476 -12.00 -9.91 21.71
C SER A 476 -11.94 -11.33 22.28
N LYS A 477 -11.14 -11.56 23.33
CA LYS A 477 -11.04 -12.84 24.05
C LYS A 477 -12.40 -13.39 24.50
N ASN A 478 -13.39 -12.52 24.65
CA ASN A 478 -14.76 -12.87 25.08
C ASN A 478 -15.70 -13.21 23.91
N LEU A 479 -15.19 -13.27 22.67
CA LEU A 479 -16.01 -13.58 21.50
C LEU A 479 -16.66 -14.97 21.63
N ARG A 480 -17.96 -15.05 21.34
CA ARG A 480 -18.70 -16.31 21.27
C ARG A 480 -18.90 -16.74 19.83
N LYS A 481 -18.68 -18.01 19.55
CA LYS A 481 -18.97 -18.62 18.24
C LYS A 481 -20.45 -19.03 18.18
N ASP A 482 -21.33 -18.06 18.06
CA ASP A 482 -22.79 -18.25 18.03
C ASP A 482 -23.45 -17.79 16.73
N GLY A 483 -22.61 -17.39 15.74
CA GLY A 483 -23.06 -16.90 14.44
C GLY A 483 -23.55 -15.46 14.43
N LYS A 484 -23.39 -14.70 15.51
CA LYS A 484 -23.95 -13.34 15.65
C LYS A 484 -22.93 -12.23 15.55
N ASN A 485 -21.62 -12.55 15.48
CA ASN A 485 -20.59 -11.53 15.46
C ASN A 485 -20.55 -10.80 14.10
N MET A 486 -20.40 -9.50 14.15
CA MET A 486 -20.19 -8.66 12.97
C MET A 486 -18.74 -8.79 12.53
N VAL A 487 -18.51 -9.38 11.37
CA VAL A 487 -17.16 -9.62 10.84
C VAL A 487 -16.87 -8.68 9.68
N LEU A 488 -15.73 -8.01 9.76
CA LEU A 488 -15.10 -7.31 8.63
C LEU A 488 -13.99 -8.22 8.09
N ILE A 489 -14.09 -8.62 6.82
CA ILE A 489 -13.03 -9.37 6.14
C ILE A 489 -12.29 -8.43 5.22
N ASP A 490 -11.01 -8.22 5.49
CA ASP A 490 -10.11 -7.42 4.67
C ASP A 490 -9.26 -8.32 3.79
N SER A 491 -9.06 -7.96 2.51
CA SER A 491 -8.35 -8.78 1.54
C SER A 491 -7.81 -7.95 0.38
N TYR A 492 -6.67 -8.38 -0.21
CA TYR A 492 -6.03 -7.71 -1.35
C TYR A 492 -5.79 -8.66 -2.54
N GLY A 493 -4.68 -9.42 -2.53
CA GLY A 493 -4.40 -10.49 -3.47
C GLY A 493 -3.86 -10.09 -4.83
N SER A 494 -2.95 -9.11 -4.90
CA SER A 494 -2.29 -8.68 -6.15
C SER A 494 -0.82 -8.33 -5.94
N TYR A 495 -0.04 -8.31 -7.04
CA TYR A 495 1.38 -7.90 -7.13
C TYR A 495 2.34 -8.74 -6.28
N GLY A 496 1.93 -9.87 -5.73
CA GLY A 496 2.73 -10.60 -4.75
C GLY A 496 2.94 -9.83 -3.43
N ILE A 497 2.09 -8.86 -3.14
CA ILE A 497 2.14 -8.10 -1.89
C ILE A 497 1.53 -8.94 -0.78
N SER A 498 2.35 -9.25 0.25
CA SER A 498 1.85 -9.90 1.46
C SER A 498 1.16 -8.89 2.37
N TYR A 499 0.00 -9.24 2.86
CA TYR A 499 -0.71 -8.46 3.87
C TYR A 499 -0.10 -8.73 5.25
N THR A 500 1.05 -8.12 5.51
CA THR A 500 1.83 -8.37 6.74
C THR A 500 1.25 -7.65 7.95
N PRO A 501 1.33 -8.25 9.16
CA PRO A 501 0.87 -7.62 10.38
C PRO A 501 1.51 -6.25 10.65
N PHE A 502 0.68 -5.33 11.10
CA PHE A 502 1.05 -4.01 11.60
C PHE A 502 0.14 -3.65 12.78
N PHE A 503 0.50 -2.66 13.58
CA PHE A 503 -0.34 -2.22 14.67
C PHE A 503 -1.60 -1.53 14.15
N ALA A 504 -2.66 -2.30 14.05
CA ALA A 504 -3.86 -1.94 13.32
C ALA A 504 -4.91 -1.26 14.21
N LYS A 505 -4.64 -0.03 14.70
CA LYS A 505 -5.60 0.74 15.53
C LYS A 505 -7.01 0.79 14.91
N MET A 506 -7.12 0.76 13.58
CA MET A 506 -8.41 0.73 12.89
C MET A 506 -9.21 -0.55 13.19
N TYR A 507 -8.56 -1.73 13.17
CA TYR A 507 -9.22 -2.99 13.50
C TYR A 507 -9.64 -3.03 14.98
N LEU A 508 -8.81 -2.44 15.85
CA LEU A 508 -9.08 -2.40 17.28
C LEU A 508 -10.30 -1.56 17.59
N LEU A 509 -10.51 -0.46 16.88
CA LEU A 509 -11.71 0.36 17.01
C LEU A 509 -12.95 -0.36 16.46
N TRP A 510 -12.83 -1.18 15.41
CA TRP A 510 -13.90 -2.09 14.98
C TRP A 510 -14.25 -3.12 16.06
N ILE A 511 -13.22 -3.75 16.65
CA ILE A 511 -13.39 -4.76 17.68
C ILE A 511 -13.98 -4.15 18.97
N SER A 512 -13.62 -2.92 19.33
CA SER A 512 -14.16 -2.21 20.50
C SER A 512 -15.66 -1.96 20.40
N GLN A 513 -16.24 -1.99 19.21
CA GLN A 513 -17.68 -1.92 18.95
C GLN A 513 -18.33 -3.31 18.86
N GLY A 514 -17.67 -4.35 19.35
CA GLY A 514 -18.20 -5.72 19.37
C GLY A 514 -18.06 -6.48 18.05
N GLY A 515 -17.27 -5.96 17.12
CA GLY A 515 -16.95 -6.63 15.87
C GLY A 515 -15.75 -7.59 15.99
N MET A 516 -15.49 -8.30 14.90
CA MET A 516 -14.32 -9.14 14.66
C MET A 516 -13.73 -8.78 13.31
N VAL A 517 -12.42 -8.89 13.16
CA VAL A 517 -11.72 -8.71 11.87
C VAL A 517 -11.11 -10.03 11.43
N ALA A 518 -11.26 -10.35 10.16
CA ALA A 518 -10.51 -11.40 9.50
C ALA A 518 -9.68 -10.78 8.36
N VAL A 519 -8.38 -11.10 8.30
CA VAL A 519 -7.54 -10.74 7.15
C VAL A 519 -7.33 -12.01 6.33
N ALA A 520 -7.89 -12.04 5.13
CA ALA A 520 -7.78 -13.19 4.24
C ALA A 520 -6.57 -13.01 3.32
N HIS A 521 -5.55 -13.85 3.51
CA HIS A 521 -4.29 -13.83 2.76
C HIS A 521 -4.44 -14.64 1.48
N VAL A 522 -5.24 -14.11 0.56
CA VAL A 522 -5.67 -14.81 -0.66
C VAL A 522 -4.57 -14.91 -1.71
N ARG A 523 -4.71 -15.85 -2.65
CA ARG A 523 -3.79 -15.99 -3.80
C ARG A 523 -3.70 -14.71 -4.62
N GLY A 524 -2.52 -14.49 -5.21
CA GLY A 524 -2.12 -13.22 -5.83
C GLY A 524 -1.24 -12.37 -4.91
N GLY A 525 -1.31 -12.60 -3.58
CA GLY A 525 -0.36 -12.09 -2.59
C GLY A 525 0.96 -12.86 -2.57
N GLY A 526 1.87 -12.47 -1.68
CA GLY A 526 3.22 -13.05 -1.54
C GLY A 526 3.39 -13.99 -0.36
N GLU A 527 2.34 -14.29 0.39
CA GLU A 527 2.38 -14.94 1.71
C GLU A 527 3.00 -16.34 1.71
N LYS A 528 2.84 -17.07 0.60
CA LYS A 528 3.40 -18.41 0.42
C LYS A 528 4.33 -18.49 -0.81
N GLY A 529 4.89 -17.36 -1.24
CA GLY A 529 5.90 -17.26 -2.30
C GLY A 529 5.34 -17.23 -3.72
N GLU A 530 6.21 -17.56 -4.69
CA GLU A 530 5.95 -17.39 -6.12
C GLU A 530 4.73 -18.20 -6.61
N LYS A 531 4.58 -19.43 -6.15
CA LYS A 531 3.42 -20.27 -6.53
C LYS A 531 2.10 -19.63 -6.07
N TRP A 532 2.09 -19.05 -4.87
CA TRP A 532 0.93 -18.37 -4.30
C TRP A 532 0.56 -17.11 -5.09
N ARG A 533 1.57 -16.32 -5.44
CA ARG A 533 1.40 -15.15 -6.30
C ARG A 533 0.80 -15.52 -7.65
N LEU A 534 1.39 -16.50 -8.33
CA LEU A 534 0.93 -16.95 -9.64
C LEU A 534 -0.42 -17.66 -9.58
N GLY A 535 -0.83 -18.16 -8.42
CA GLY A 535 -2.15 -18.73 -8.18
C GLY A 535 -3.31 -17.72 -8.23
N GLY A 536 -3.02 -16.40 -8.23
CA GLY A 536 -4.00 -15.31 -8.37
C GLY A 536 -3.54 -14.23 -9.36
N TYR A 537 -2.98 -14.63 -10.50
CA TYR A 537 -2.37 -13.76 -11.50
C TYR A 537 -2.99 -14.01 -12.88
N LYS A 538 -3.41 -12.97 -13.59
CA LYS A 538 -4.03 -13.06 -14.92
C LYS A 538 -5.12 -14.14 -14.98
N GLU A 539 -4.91 -15.23 -15.73
CA GLU A 539 -5.90 -16.29 -15.92
C GLU A 539 -6.26 -17.03 -14.62
N THR A 540 -5.38 -17.04 -13.64
CA THR A 540 -5.65 -17.65 -12.34
C THR A 540 -6.27 -16.68 -11.31
N LYS A 541 -6.47 -15.42 -11.68
CA LYS A 541 -7.06 -14.39 -10.82
C LYS A 541 -8.40 -14.78 -10.17
N PRO A 542 -9.25 -15.61 -10.78
CA PRO A 542 -10.45 -16.12 -10.12
C PRO A 542 -10.21 -16.77 -8.75
N ASN A 543 -9.07 -17.37 -8.52
CA ASN A 543 -8.74 -17.93 -7.22
C ASN A 543 -8.69 -16.88 -6.12
N THR A 544 -8.29 -15.63 -6.43
CA THR A 544 -8.19 -14.55 -5.46
C THR A 544 -9.53 -14.27 -4.76
N TRP A 545 -10.59 -14.04 -5.51
CA TRP A 545 -11.90 -13.77 -4.90
C TRP A 545 -12.61 -15.05 -4.43
N ARG A 546 -12.32 -16.21 -5.02
CA ARG A 546 -12.86 -17.50 -4.56
C ARG A 546 -12.25 -17.90 -3.23
N ASP A 547 -10.98 -17.58 -2.98
CA ASP A 547 -10.38 -17.73 -1.65
C ASP A 547 -11.10 -16.89 -0.61
N LEU A 548 -11.47 -15.63 -0.93
CA LEU A 548 -12.27 -14.78 -0.04
C LEU A 548 -13.68 -15.37 0.22
N ILE A 549 -14.33 -15.92 -0.82
CA ILE A 549 -15.62 -16.61 -0.70
C ILE A 549 -15.47 -17.82 0.24
N ASP A 550 -14.46 -18.67 0.00
CA ASP A 550 -14.23 -19.88 0.80
C ASP A 550 -13.91 -19.56 2.27
N CYS A 551 -13.13 -18.49 2.51
CA CYS A 551 -12.91 -17.96 3.86
C CYS A 551 -14.21 -17.52 4.52
N THR A 552 -15.07 -16.82 3.79
CA THR A 552 -16.37 -16.36 4.32
C THR A 552 -17.28 -17.54 4.65
N GLU A 553 -17.39 -18.53 3.77
CA GLU A 553 -18.19 -19.74 3.99
C GLU A 553 -17.67 -20.52 5.20
N TYR A 554 -16.36 -20.63 5.37
CA TYR A 554 -15.77 -21.25 6.56
C TYR A 554 -16.15 -20.53 7.85
N LEU A 555 -16.01 -19.19 7.89
CA LEU A 555 -16.33 -18.41 9.08
C LEU A 555 -17.82 -18.53 9.47
N ILE A 556 -18.71 -18.65 8.48
CA ILE A 556 -20.15 -18.90 8.71
C ILE A 556 -20.36 -20.32 9.23
N LYS A 557 -19.76 -21.33 8.60
CA LYS A 557 -19.86 -22.75 8.99
C LYS A 557 -19.39 -22.97 10.43
N GLU A 558 -18.27 -22.35 10.80
CA GLU A 558 -17.67 -22.44 12.14
C GLU A 558 -18.34 -21.52 13.17
N LYS A 559 -19.46 -20.88 12.79
CA LYS A 559 -20.28 -20.01 13.66
C LYS A 559 -19.52 -18.80 14.23
N TYR A 560 -18.46 -18.35 13.55
CA TYR A 560 -17.89 -17.03 13.86
C TYR A 560 -18.89 -15.92 13.51
N THR A 561 -19.67 -16.10 12.44
CA THR A 561 -20.60 -15.10 11.92
C THR A 561 -21.75 -15.76 11.16
N SER A 562 -22.60 -14.96 10.52
CA SER A 562 -23.63 -15.38 9.55
C SER A 562 -23.60 -14.44 8.34
N LYS A 563 -24.20 -14.83 7.23
CA LYS A 563 -24.27 -14.01 5.98
C LYS A 563 -24.82 -12.60 6.21
N ASP A 564 -25.72 -12.42 7.20
CA ASP A 564 -26.27 -11.11 7.56
C ASP A 564 -25.35 -10.26 8.44
N LYS A 565 -24.19 -10.78 8.81
CA LYS A 565 -23.22 -10.18 9.73
C LYS A 565 -21.81 -10.08 9.13
N VAL A 566 -21.65 -10.28 7.80
CA VAL A 566 -20.37 -10.17 7.10
C VAL A 566 -20.32 -8.90 6.26
N ALA A 567 -19.27 -8.11 6.48
CA ALA A 567 -18.81 -7.07 5.57
C ALA A 567 -17.46 -7.47 4.96
N ILE A 568 -17.24 -7.20 3.70
CA ILE A 568 -15.94 -7.36 3.02
C ILE A 568 -15.39 -6.01 2.59
N TRP A 569 -14.07 -5.83 2.71
CA TRP A 569 -13.35 -4.62 2.34
C TRP A 569 -12.18 -4.93 1.44
N GLY A 570 -12.04 -4.18 0.35
CA GLY A 570 -10.91 -4.25 -0.57
C GLY A 570 -10.59 -2.87 -1.13
N ALA A 571 -9.30 -2.51 -1.08
CA ALA A 571 -8.82 -1.24 -1.59
C ALA A 571 -7.97 -1.44 -2.86
N SER A 572 -7.95 -0.45 -3.78
CA SER A 572 -7.10 -0.49 -4.98
C SER A 572 -7.36 -1.76 -5.80
N ALA A 573 -6.33 -2.56 -6.11
CA ALA A 573 -6.50 -3.86 -6.76
C ALA A 573 -7.42 -4.83 -5.99
N GLY A 574 -7.58 -4.66 -4.66
CA GLY A 574 -8.56 -5.37 -3.85
C GLY A 574 -10.01 -5.12 -4.26
N GLY A 575 -10.28 -4.07 -5.04
CA GLY A 575 -11.56 -3.82 -5.70
C GLY A 575 -11.99 -4.98 -6.61
N ILE A 576 -11.05 -5.58 -7.36
CA ILE A 576 -11.31 -6.80 -8.15
C ILE A 576 -11.78 -7.92 -7.21
N THR A 577 -11.10 -8.10 -6.07
CA THR A 577 -11.37 -9.17 -5.11
C THR A 577 -12.77 -9.06 -4.54
N VAL A 578 -13.14 -7.92 -3.96
CA VAL A 578 -14.46 -7.75 -3.34
C VAL A 578 -15.58 -7.57 -4.37
N GLY A 579 -15.30 -6.89 -5.48
CA GLY A 579 -16.28 -6.69 -6.55
C GLY A 579 -16.65 -8.00 -7.24
N ARG A 580 -15.67 -8.87 -7.52
CA ARG A 580 -15.94 -10.18 -8.10
C ARG A 580 -16.56 -11.13 -7.08
N ALA A 581 -16.13 -11.12 -5.81
CA ALA A 581 -16.76 -11.91 -4.77
C ALA A 581 -18.26 -11.59 -4.64
N MET A 582 -18.64 -10.29 -4.60
CA MET A 582 -20.05 -9.90 -4.51
C MET A 582 -20.86 -10.17 -5.78
N THR A 583 -20.23 -10.16 -6.97
CA THR A 583 -20.94 -10.44 -8.22
C THR A 583 -21.07 -11.94 -8.48
N GLU A 584 -20.16 -12.78 -7.99
CA GLU A 584 -20.23 -14.23 -8.05
C GLU A 584 -21.15 -14.82 -6.95
N ARG A 585 -21.11 -14.26 -5.72
CA ARG A 585 -21.91 -14.71 -4.56
C ARG A 585 -22.59 -13.54 -3.84
N PRO A 586 -23.57 -12.90 -4.48
CA PRO A 586 -24.28 -11.75 -3.89
C PRO A 586 -25.08 -12.10 -2.62
N ASP A 587 -25.38 -13.37 -2.41
CA ASP A 587 -26.12 -13.90 -1.26
C ASP A 587 -25.28 -14.04 0.03
N LEU A 588 -23.96 -13.95 -0.09
CA LEU A 588 -23.01 -14.33 0.98
C LEU A 588 -22.64 -13.15 1.89
N PHE A 589 -22.77 -11.93 1.41
CA PHE A 589 -22.31 -10.72 2.08
C PHE A 589 -23.46 -9.78 2.40
N LYS A 590 -23.42 -9.13 3.56
CA LYS A 590 -24.38 -8.09 3.94
C LYS A 590 -23.95 -6.71 3.46
N ALA A 591 -22.64 -6.44 3.54
CA ALA A 591 -22.05 -5.18 3.12
C ALA A 591 -20.74 -5.38 2.35
N VAL A 592 -20.47 -4.50 1.40
CA VAL A 592 -19.23 -4.48 0.61
C VAL A 592 -18.67 -3.07 0.61
N ILE A 593 -17.37 -2.94 0.87
CA ILE A 593 -16.62 -1.70 0.80
C ILE A 593 -15.58 -1.83 -0.32
N ALA A 594 -15.70 -1.01 -1.36
CA ALA A 594 -14.73 -0.89 -2.45
C ALA A 594 -14.07 0.50 -2.37
N GLU A 595 -12.88 0.56 -1.78
CA GLU A 595 -12.12 1.80 -1.57
C GLU A 595 -11.12 2.00 -2.70
N VAL A 596 -11.20 3.11 -3.45
CA VAL A 596 -10.33 3.44 -4.59
C VAL A 596 -10.09 2.24 -5.52
N GLY A 597 -11.14 1.45 -5.76
CA GLY A 597 -11.05 0.09 -6.29
C GLY A 597 -10.92 0.00 -7.81
N VAL A 598 -10.07 -0.94 -8.29
CA VAL A 598 -10.07 -1.39 -9.69
C VAL A 598 -11.33 -2.20 -9.93
N MET A 599 -12.32 -1.59 -10.58
CA MET A 599 -13.65 -2.17 -10.77
C MET A 599 -13.97 -2.52 -12.23
N ASN A 600 -13.17 -1.98 -13.17
CA ASN A 600 -13.32 -2.21 -14.62
C ASN A 600 -11.97 -2.51 -15.30
N PRO A 601 -11.25 -3.58 -14.89
CA PRO A 601 -9.91 -3.90 -15.38
C PRO A 601 -9.80 -4.13 -16.87
N LEU A 602 -10.91 -4.44 -17.57
CA LEU A 602 -10.92 -4.51 -19.02
C LEU A 602 -10.52 -3.19 -19.69
N ARG A 603 -10.72 -2.06 -18.98
CA ARG A 603 -10.39 -0.71 -19.45
C ARG A 603 -9.11 -0.16 -18.83
N ASP A 604 -8.49 -0.86 -17.88
CA ASP A 604 -7.31 -0.39 -17.14
C ASP A 604 -6.17 0.01 -18.09
N GLU A 605 -5.87 -0.77 -19.14
CA GLU A 605 -4.79 -0.47 -20.11
C GLU A 605 -5.00 0.88 -20.85
N THR A 606 -6.21 1.45 -20.82
CA THR A 606 -6.51 2.75 -21.43
C THR A 606 -6.28 3.92 -20.49
N THR A 607 -6.00 3.67 -19.23
CA THR A 607 -5.66 4.69 -18.24
C THR A 607 -4.19 5.11 -18.32
N PRO A 608 -3.82 6.29 -17.82
CA PRO A 608 -2.41 6.73 -17.80
C PRO A 608 -1.47 5.78 -17.06
N ASN A 609 -1.99 5.03 -16.09
CA ASN A 609 -1.24 4.11 -15.23
C ASN A 609 -1.74 2.66 -15.37
N GLY A 610 -2.19 2.29 -16.56
CA GLY A 610 -2.66 0.93 -16.85
C GLY A 610 -1.60 -0.13 -16.56
N GLN A 611 -2.04 -1.29 -16.05
CA GLN A 611 -1.16 -2.30 -15.47
C GLN A 611 -1.24 -3.66 -16.17
N PRO A 612 -0.97 -3.73 -17.48
CA PRO A 612 -1.09 -4.96 -18.27
C PRO A 612 -0.12 -6.06 -17.80
N LYS A 613 0.96 -5.71 -17.09
CA LYS A 613 1.90 -6.68 -16.52
C LYS A 613 1.27 -7.49 -15.39
N GLU A 614 0.39 -6.91 -14.59
CA GLU A 614 -0.29 -7.61 -13.50
C GLU A 614 -1.60 -8.25 -13.96
N PHE A 615 -2.44 -7.52 -14.66
CA PHE A 615 -3.80 -7.97 -14.95
C PHE A 615 -3.96 -8.58 -16.34
N GLY A 616 -3.16 -8.17 -17.31
CA GLY A 616 -3.26 -8.61 -18.70
C GLY A 616 -3.54 -7.48 -19.67
N THR A 617 -3.53 -7.81 -20.97
CA THR A 617 -3.77 -6.87 -22.08
C THR A 617 -4.95 -7.31 -22.93
N ILE A 618 -5.70 -6.34 -23.43
CA ILE A 618 -6.77 -6.55 -24.43
C ILE A 618 -6.23 -6.96 -25.81
N LYS A 619 -4.90 -6.96 -26.00
CA LYS A 619 -4.24 -7.28 -27.28
C LYS A 619 -3.92 -8.78 -27.44
N ASP A 620 -4.03 -9.56 -26.36
CA ASP A 620 -3.88 -11.02 -26.36
C ASP A 620 -5.21 -11.69 -26.06
N PRO A 621 -5.63 -12.72 -26.83
CA PRO A 621 -6.95 -13.34 -26.68
C PRO A 621 -7.13 -14.10 -25.35
N LYS A 622 -6.07 -14.59 -24.72
CA LYS A 622 -6.16 -15.28 -23.42
C LYS A 622 -6.25 -14.25 -22.30
N GLU A 623 -5.38 -13.24 -22.34
CA GLU A 623 -5.36 -12.17 -21.34
C GLU A 623 -6.63 -11.32 -21.39
N PHE A 624 -7.20 -11.05 -22.58
CA PHE A 624 -8.52 -10.42 -22.72
C PHE A 624 -9.61 -11.22 -21.99
N LYS A 625 -9.65 -12.55 -22.14
CA LYS A 625 -10.63 -13.38 -21.42
C LYS A 625 -10.43 -13.31 -19.91
N ALA A 626 -9.19 -13.29 -19.45
CA ALA A 626 -8.86 -13.13 -18.04
C ALA A 626 -9.31 -11.76 -17.52
N LEU A 627 -9.05 -10.68 -18.26
CA LEU A 627 -9.52 -9.33 -17.93
C LEU A 627 -11.05 -9.27 -17.83
N LEU A 628 -11.77 -9.85 -18.79
CA LEU A 628 -13.23 -9.88 -18.77
C LEU A 628 -13.76 -10.70 -17.58
N GLU A 629 -13.12 -11.82 -17.24
CA GLU A 629 -13.49 -12.65 -16.07
C GLU A 629 -13.27 -11.92 -14.75
N MET A 630 -12.21 -11.13 -14.60
CA MET A 630 -11.95 -10.36 -13.36
C MET A 630 -12.69 -9.02 -13.30
N ASP A 631 -13.40 -8.63 -14.33
CA ASP A 631 -14.07 -7.34 -14.46
C ASP A 631 -15.40 -7.30 -13.70
N SER A 632 -15.39 -6.69 -12.51
CA SER A 632 -16.58 -6.61 -11.65
C SER A 632 -17.73 -5.84 -12.31
N TYR A 633 -17.42 -4.76 -13.05
CA TYR A 633 -18.41 -3.94 -13.76
C TYR A 633 -19.18 -4.76 -14.79
N HIS A 634 -18.51 -5.60 -15.59
CA HIS A 634 -19.15 -6.42 -16.61
C HIS A 634 -19.92 -7.62 -16.02
N HIS A 635 -19.66 -7.99 -14.76
CA HIS A 635 -20.38 -9.08 -14.08
C HIS A 635 -21.63 -8.63 -13.31
N ILE A 636 -21.94 -7.33 -13.26
CA ILE A 636 -23.23 -6.86 -12.73
C ILE A 636 -24.35 -7.27 -13.68
N LYS A 637 -25.32 -8.04 -13.17
CA LYS A 637 -26.48 -8.53 -13.91
C LYS A 637 -27.75 -7.84 -13.43
N LYS A 638 -28.66 -7.53 -14.36
CA LYS A 638 -29.95 -6.94 -14.05
C LYS A 638 -30.83 -7.92 -13.26
N GLY A 639 -31.52 -7.41 -12.24
CA GLY A 639 -32.48 -8.19 -11.46
C GLY A 639 -31.88 -9.05 -10.36
N VAL A 640 -30.56 -9.00 -10.16
CA VAL A 640 -29.89 -9.66 -9.03
C VAL A 640 -29.98 -8.78 -7.79
N LYS A 641 -30.20 -9.39 -6.63
CA LYS A 641 -30.20 -8.71 -5.32
C LYS A 641 -28.77 -8.65 -4.80
N TYR A 642 -28.11 -7.50 -4.97
CA TYR A 642 -26.76 -7.26 -4.48
C TYR A 642 -26.76 -6.79 -3.03
N PRO A 643 -25.64 -7.02 -2.27
CA PRO A 643 -25.45 -6.49 -0.93
C PRO A 643 -25.42 -4.97 -0.91
N ALA A 644 -25.54 -4.39 0.28
CA ALA A 644 -25.29 -2.97 0.49
C ALA A 644 -23.83 -2.66 0.12
N THR A 645 -23.59 -1.62 -0.67
CA THR A 645 -22.25 -1.36 -1.22
C THR A 645 -21.85 0.10 -1.00
N PHE A 646 -20.69 0.31 -0.38
CA PHE A 646 -20.03 1.60 -0.24
C PHE A 646 -18.83 1.66 -1.18
N ILE A 647 -18.82 2.67 -2.05
CA ILE A 647 -17.81 2.85 -3.09
C ILE A 647 -17.18 4.21 -2.91
N SER A 648 -15.84 4.27 -2.78
CA SER A 648 -15.14 5.53 -2.66
C SER A 648 -14.02 5.67 -3.68
N GLY A 649 -13.60 6.92 -3.95
CA GLY A 649 -12.53 7.26 -4.86
C GLY A 649 -12.05 8.70 -4.67
N GLY A 650 -10.91 9.04 -5.25
CA GLY A 650 -10.41 10.41 -5.36
C GLY A 650 -10.50 10.91 -6.79
N ILE A 651 -10.93 12.15 -6.99
CA ILE A 651 -11.04 12.73 -8.34
C ILE A 651 -9.68 12.87 -9.03
N ASN A 652 -8.62 13.04 -8.21
CA ASN A 652 -7.24 13.19 -8.67
C ASN A 652 -6.45 11.87 -8.55
N ASP A 653 -7.13 10.72 -8.45
CA ASP A 653 -6.49 9.43 -8.38
C ASP A 653 -5.81 9.09 -9.73
N GLN A 654 -4.48 8.99 -9.69
CA GLN A 654 -3.66 8.70 -10.87
C GLN A 654 -3.30 7.22 -11.00
N ARG A 655 -3.56 6.41 -9.96
CA ARG A 655 -3.29 4.97 -9.94
C ARG A 655 -4.48 4.16 -10.39
N VAL A 656 -5.67 4.50 -9.88
CA VAL A 656 -6.94 3.92 -10.29
C VAL A 656 -7.86 5.07 -10.67
N THR A 657 -8.04 5.28 -11.96
CA THR A 657 -8.82 6.41 -12.45
C THR A 657 -10.24 6.38 -11.89
N VAL A 658 -10.70 7.51 -11.35
CA VAL A 658 -11.95 7.63 -10.59
C VAL A 658 -13.20 7.14 -11.35
N TRP A 659 -13.16 7.14 -12.67
CA TRP A 659 -14.30 6.63 -13.45
C TRP A 659 -14.55 5.13 -13.28
N GLU A 660 -13.56 4.32 -12.87
CA GLU A 660 -13.77 2.89 -12.61
C GLU A 660 -14.78 2.64 -11.48
N PRO A 661 -14.58 3.14 -10.24
CA PRO A 661 -15.57 3.03 -9.19
C PRO A 661 -16.89 3.77 -9.54
N VAL A 662 -16.84 4.87 -10.28
CA VAL A 662 -18.00 5.65 -10.71
C VAL A 662 -18.89 4.85 -11.68
N LYS A 663 -18.33 4.22 -12.71
CA LYS A 663 -19.05 3.34 -13.64
C LYS A 663 -19.67 2.14 -12.92
N PHE A 664 -18.88 1.51 -12.04
CA PHE A 664 -19.37 0.38 -11.25
C PHE A 664 -20.59 0.77 -10.40
N ALA A 665 -20.52 1.91 -9.70
CA ALA A 665 -21.63 2.43 -8.92
C ALA A 665 -22.87 2.70 -9.78
N ALA A 666 -22.71 3.38 -10.92
CA ALA A 666 -23.82 3.69 -11.83
C ALA A 666 -24.53 2.42 -12.32
N LYS A 667 -23.75 1.41 -12.76
CA LYS A 667 -24.32 0.15 -13.23
C LYS A 667 -24.97 -0.63 -12.11
N LEU A 668 -24.37 -0.66 -10.91
CA LEU A 668 -24.93 -1.34 -9.74
C LEU A 668 -26.27 -0.72 -9.33
N MET A 669 -26.36 0.62 -9.25
CA MET A 669 -27.60 1.34 -8.92
C MET A 669 -28.72 1.05 -9.92
N ALA A 670 -28.40 0.93 -11.20
CA ALA A 670 -29.40 0.70 -12.25
C ALA A 670 -29.90 -0.75 -12.31
N ASN A 671 -29.14 -1.72 -11.83
CA ASN A 671 -29.42 -3.14 -12.05
C ASN A 671 -29.76 -3.92 -10.76
N ASN A 672 -29.47 -3.34 -9.58
CA ASN A 672 -29.73 -3.98 -8.29
C ASN A 672 -31.22 -4.11 -8.01
N ALA A 673 -31.71 -5.34 -7.78
CA ALA A 673 -33.10 -5.63 -7.45
C ALA A 673 -33.36 -5.65 -5.93
N SER A 674 -32.34 -5.38 -5.11
CA SER A 674 -32.53 -5.24 -3.65
C SER A 674 -32.83 -3.79 -3.26
N ASN A 675 -33.33 -3.60 -2.04
CA ASN A 675 -33.45 -2.27 -1.42
C ASN A 675 -32.17 -1.85 -0.68
N ASN A 676 -31.08 -2.63 -0.79
CA ASN A 676 -29.83 -2.32 -0.14
C ASN A 676 -29.19 -1.08 -0.77
N PRO A 677 -28.65 -0.13 0.03
CA PRO A 677 -28.08 1.09 -0.51
C PRO A 677 -26.79 0.81 -1.31
N THR A 678 -26.65 1.51 -2.43
CA THR A 678 -25.40 1.67 -3.16
C THR A 678 -24.97 3.12 -2.99
N LEU A 679 -23.90 3.36 -2.23
CA LEU A 679 -23.41 4.70 -1.90
C LEU A 679 -22.09 4.97 -2.60
N LEU A 680 -22.02 6.09 -3.32
CA LEU A 680 -20.80 6.57 -4.00
C LEU A 680 -20.33 7.85 -3.31
N LYS A 681 -19.07 7.85 -2.83
CA LYS A 681 -18.43 9.00 -2.21
C LYS A 681 -17.09 9.30 -2.90
N ILE A 682 -17.02 10.42 -3.62
CA ILE A 682 -15.78 10.87 -4.25
C ILE A 682 -15.21 12.08 -3.51
N ASP A 683 -13.92 12.00 -3.19
CA ASP A 683 -13.15 13.11 -2.67
C ASP A 683 -12.66 13.98 -3.84
N PHE A 684 -13.15 15.24 -3.90
CA PHE A 684 -12.82 16.17 -4.98
C PHE A 684 -11.46 16.86 -4.85
N GLU A 685 -10.74 16.60 -3.76
CA GLU A 685 -9.37 17.07 -3.54
C GLU A 685 -8.38 15.91 -3.43
N GLY A 686 -8.87 14.70 -3.17
CA GLY A 686 -8.08 13.51 -2.91
C GLY A 686 -7.60 12.79 -4.15
N GLY A 687 -6.51 12.02 -3.98
CA GLY A 687 -5.97 11.03 -4.93
C GLY A 687 -6.21 9.60 -4.43
N HIS A 688 -5.20 8.73 -4.59
CA HIS A 688 -5.26 7.30 -4.19
C HIS A 688 -5.21 7.03 -2.67
N GLY A 689 -5.33 8.05 -1.84
CA GLY A 689 -5.40 7.92 -0.38
C GLY A 689 -4.05 7.93 0.36
N GLY A 690 -2.92 8.08 -0.34
CA GLY A 690 -1.57 8.04 0.26
C GLY A 690 -1.21 9.31 1.05
N ASN A 691 -1.30 10.47 0.45
CA ASN A 691 -0.80 11.75 0.99
C ASN A 691 -1.92 12.67 1.50
N ILE A 692 -2.94 12.11 2.16
CA ILE A 692 -4.03 12.88 2.75
C ILE A 692 -3.77 13.16 4.25
N PRO A 693 -4.27 14.28 4.80
CA PRO A 693 -4.15 14.56 6.22
C PRO A 693 -4.76 13.45 7.07
N PRO A 694 -4.14 13.09 8.23
CA PRO A 694 -4.67 12.04 9.11
C PRO A 694 -6.15 12.20 9.47
N ALA A 695 -6.60 13.44 9.75
CA ALA A 695 -8.01 13.71 10.05
C ALA A 695 -8.95 13.31 8.90
N GLN A 696 -8.57 13.60 7.65
CA GLN A 696 -9.35 13.21 6.47
C GLN A 696 -9.36 11.68 6.31
N ARG A 697 -8.21 11.03 6.50
CA ARG A 697 -8.12 9.56 6.47
C ARG A 697 -9.02 8.92 7.54
N TYR A 698 -9.05 9.49 8.75
CA TYR A 698 -9.91 8.98 9.83
C TYR A 698 -11.39 9.21 9.51
N ALA A 699 -11.75 10.33 8.91
CA ALA A 699 -13.12 10.57 8.45
C ALA A 699 -13.55 9.55 7.38
N ASN A 700 -12.70 9.25 6.40
CA ASN A 700 -13.00 8.26 5.38
C ASN A 700 -13.20 6.86 5.97
N LEU A 701 -12.31 6.42 6.89
CA LEU A 701 -12.45 5.14 7.59
C LEU A 701 -13.70 5.13 8.50
N GLY A 702 -14.00 6.26 9.16
CA GLY A 702 -15.19 6.43 9.98
C GLY A 702 -16.48 6.23 9.19
N ASP A 703 -16.56 6.79 8.00
CA ASP A 703 -17.70 6.63 7.09
C ASP A 703 -17.89 5.18 6.64
N MET A 704 -16.79 4.50 6.25
CA MET A 704 -16.83 3.09 5.86
C MET A 704 -17.27 2.19 7.00
N PHE A 705 -16.76 2.39 8.21
CA PHE A 705 -17.13 1.60 9.37
C PHE A 705 -18.54 1.88 9.84
N ALA A 706 -18.95 3.16 9.85
CA ALA A 706 -20.33 3.52 10.19
C ALA A 706 -21.33 2.88 9.22
N PHE A 707 -21.05 2.92 7.91
CA PHE A 707 -21.84 2.23 6.90
C PHE A 707 -21.91 0.72 7.16
N ALA A 708 -20.77 0.09 7.38
CA ALA A 708 -20.72 -1.36 7.62
C ALA A 708 -21.50 -1.75 8.88
N PHE A 709 -21.27 -1.07 10.02
CA PHE A 709 -22.02 -1.33 11.26
C PHE A 709 -23.53 -1.11 11.10
N TRP A 710 -23.93 -0.06 10.38
CA TRP A 710 -25.33 0.16 10.04
C TRP A 710 -25.91 -1.06 9.32
N GLN A 711 -25.28 -1.51 8.24
CA GLN A 711 -25.78 -2.62 7.43
C GLN A 711 -25.75 -3.97 8.19
N LEU A 712 -24.76 -4.19 9.05
CA LEU A 712 -24.68 -5.39 9.89
C LEU A 712 -25.66 -5.36 11.07
N GLY A 713 -26.43 -4.29 11.23
CA GLY A 713 -27.46 -4.16 12.25
C GLY A 713 -26.94 -3.88 13.66
N HIS A 714 -25.80 -3.14 13.76
CA HIS A 714 -25.34 -2.64 15.05
C HIS A 714 -26.33 -1.59 15.59
N PRO A 715 -26.85 -1.74 16.84
CA PRO A 715 -27.93 -0.89 17.33
C PRO A 715 -27.61 0.61 17.37
N ASP A 716 -26.38 0.96 17.70
CA ASP A 716 -25.96 2.35 17.84
C ASP A 716 -25.65 3.04 16.52
N TYR A 717 -25.63 2.33 15.41
CA TYR A 717 -25.32 2.85 14.07
C TYR A 717 -26.53 2.88 13.15
N GLN A 718 -27.75 2.65 13.66
CA GLN A 718 -28.95 2.74 12.84
C GLN A 718 -29.29 4.21 12.59
N PRO A 719 -29.53 4.63 11.32
CA PRO A 719 -29.91 6.01 11.00
C PRO A 719 -31.14 6.43 11.80
N LYS A 720 -31.13 7.67 12.29
CA LYS A 720 -32.28 8.27 12.95
C LYS A 720 -33.32 8.68 11.90
N GLU A 721 -34.60 8.40 12.15
CA GLU A 721 -35.66 8.95 11.33
C GLU A 721 -35.59 10.48 11.35
N ASN A 722 -35.56 11.12 10.16
CA ASN A 722 -35.88 12.52 10.07
C ASN A 722 -37.35 12.70 10.42
N THR A 723 -37.67 12.86 11.69
CA THR A 723 -38.96 13.46 12.09
C THR A 723 -38.96 14.90 11.55
N LYS A 724 -39.37 15.05 10.29
CA LYS A 724 -39.73 16.37 9.80
C LYS A 724 -40.83 16.90 10.72
N LYS A 725 -40.49 17.87 11.58
CA LYS A 725 -41.46 18.77 12.16
C LYS A 725 -42.00 19.72 11.07
#